data_0f0357784ab11c2848b300d1ed4f8b14
#
_entry.id   0f0357784ab11c2848b300d1ed4f8b14
#
_cell.length_a   1.000
_cell.length_b   1.000
_cell.length_c   1.000
_cell.angle_alpha   90.00
_cell.angle_beta   90.00
_cell.angle_gamma   90.00
#
_symmetry.space_group_name_H-M   'P 1'
#
loop_
_entity.id
_entity.type
_entity.pdbx_description
1 polymer ?
#
loop_
_entity_poly.entity_id
_entity_poly.type
_entity_poly.pdbx_seq_one_letter_code
_entity_poly.pdbx_strand_id
1 'polypeptide(L)'
;MREGYTSQAKKALAYAVKTAEKCGHNYVGTEHLLIGLLNVEDGTAGMVLTEFHVDAGQLTELIDRLIAPGGNTATESRPGYTPRVRRVLENAEAEAARFKSRAVGTEHLLIAILKESDCVATRLLFTMGINIQKLYSAILTAMGEAPSQGGMNGNPNAGRGPQARGGAQTSETPALDQYSRDLTELAREGKLDPVVGRGQEIERVIQILSRRTKNNPCLIGEPGVGKTAIAEGLAQRITLGIVPETIRDKRVVVLDLSGMVAGSKYRGEFEERIKRVVKEVTENENILLFIDELHTIIGAGGAEGALDASNILKPSLSRGEIQLIGATTLEEYRKYIEKDAALERRFQPVKVEEPTESEALDILKGLRPYYERHHGVEITDEALEAAVKMSVRYINDRFLPDKAIDLIDEASAGVQLAGYQVPDNMAKEEQTLFEVQKEKESAISAGDFEQAKELQARQQELEKDLEQIRKRFERRCKNKKLQVTEEEIAKTVSTWTKIPVQRLAEGESKRRARLEQTLHKRVVGQEEAVTAVAKAVKRGRVGLKDPNRPTGSFLFLGPTGVGKTELSKALAEAVFGTEQALIRVDMSEYMEKHSVSKLIGSPPGYVGYEEGGQLSEKVRRNPYSVVLFDEIEKAHPDVFNILLQVLDDGHITDAQGRKVDFKQTCIIMTSNAGAQNIVAPKRLGFLSTEDERKDYEYMKGQVMEEVKRMFKPEFLNRIDEIIVFHQLTKADMKKILQILLKDLERRCKEQMDIELKVRDTVKEYLVENSFDSKYGARPLKRAIQSKIEDPLAEAILNGEVKKGDTVAAGMNKKEITFKVLEKK
;
A
#
# COMPACT_ATOMS: atom_id res chain seq x y z
N MET A 1 -34.83 -31.31 -20.44
CA MET A 1 -35.15 -29.95 -20.91
C MET A 1 -36.32 -29.43 -20.09
N ARG A 2 -36.09 -28.37 -19.30
CA ARG A 2 -37.14 -27.80 -18.45
C ARG A 2 -38.23 -27.16 -19.31
N GLU A 3 -39.50 -27.23 -18.89
CA GLU A 3 -40.68 -26.76 -19.58
C GLU A 3 -40.77 -25.22 -19.83
N GLY A 4 -39.72 -24.47 -19.51
CA GLY A 4 -39.66 -23.02 -19.55
C GLY A 4 -39.04 -22.35 -20.78
N TYR A 5 -38.62 -23.10 -21.81
CA TYR A 5 -37.97 -22.53 -23.02
C TYR A 5 -38.90 -22.51 -24.21
N THR A 6 -38.84 -21.41 -25.03
CA THR A 6 -39.58 -21.32 -26.30
C THR A 6 -39.11 -22.37 -27.31
N SER A 7 -39.91 -22.67 -28.33
CA SER A 7 -39.52 -23.60 -29.40
C SER A 7 -38.28 -23.16 -30.15
N GLN A 8 -38.07 -21.85 -30.30
CA GLN A 8 -36.87 -21.27 -30.95
C GLN A 8 -35.63 -21.37 -30.06
N ALA A 9 -35.73 -21.11 -28.74
CA ALA A 9 -34.65 -21.30 -27.81
C ALA A 9 -34.19 -22.78 -27.72
N LYS A 10 -35.13 -23.71 -27.75
CA LYS A 10 -34.82 -25.15 -27.80
C LYS A 10 -34.10 -25.54 -29.13
N LYS A 11 -34.48 -24.97 -30.26
CA LYS A 11 -33.78 -25.14 -31.53
C LYS A 11 -32.35 -24.57 -31.48
N ALA A 12 -32.15 -23.38 -30.89
CA ALA A 12 -30.85 -22.76 -30.72
C ALA A 12 -29.91 -23.64 -29.87
N LEU A 13 -30.40 -24.20 -28.76
CA LEU A 13 -29.65 -25.14 -27.92
C LEU A 13 -29.31 -26.45 -28.67
N ALA A 14 -30.24 -26.98 -29.49
CA ALA A 14 -29.96 -28.16 -30.31
C ALA A 14 -28.93 -27.88 -31.42
N TYR A 15 -28.94 -26.70 -32.02
CA TYR A 15 -27.92 -26.26 -32.97
C TYR A 15 -26.56 -26.07 -32.30
N ALA A 16 -26.51 -25.57 -31.09
CA ALA A 16 -25.28 -25.40 -30.32
C ALA A 16 -24.60 -26.77 -30.07
N VAL A 17 -25.37 -27.80 -29.72
CA VAL A 17 -24.84 -29.18 -29.57
C VAL A 17 -24.32 -29.72 -30.89
N LYS A 18 -25.08 -29.58 -32.00
CA LYS A 18 -24.65 -30.00 -33.34
C LYS A 18 -23.39 -29.29 -33.82
N THR A 19 -23.25 -28.00 -33.47
CA THR A 19 -22.05 -27.23 -33.82
C THR A 19 -20.84 -27.69 -33.03
N ALA A 20 -20.99 -28.02 -31.76
CA ALA A 20 -19.92 -28.60 -30.95
C ALA A 20 -19.46 -29.95 -31.49
N GLU A 21 -20.40 -30.81 -31.93
CA GLU A 21 -20.10 -32.08 -32.58
C GLU A 21 -19.37 -31.90 -33.93
N LYS A 22 -19.76 -30.91 -34.74
CA LYS A 22 -19.08 -30.59 -36.02
C LYS A 22 -17.66 -30.06 -35.82
N CYS A 23 -17.42 -29.25 -34.80
CA CYS A 23 -16.09 -28.73 -34.45
C CYS A 23 -15.21 -29.76 -33.73
N GLY A 24 -15.70 -30.99 -33.47
CA GLY A 24 -14.95 -32.05 -32.78
C GLY A 24 -14.77 -31.78 -31.28
N HIS A 25 -15.62 -30.94 -30.67
CA HIS A 25 -15.54 -30.63 -29.26
C HIS A 25 -16.44 -31.55 -28.43
N ASN A 26 -15.92 -32.07 -27.33
CA ASN A 26 -16.68 -32.92 -26.39
C ASN A 26 -17.51 -32.11 -25.37
N TYR A 27 -17.57 -30.77 -25.51
CA TYR A 27 -18.33 -29.86 -24.67
C TYR A 27 -19.06 -28.81 -25.48
N VAL A 28 -20.15 -28.29 -24.92
CA VAL A 28 -20.88 -27.11 -25.47
C VAL A 28 -20.45 -25.87 -24.68
N GLY A 29 -19.70 -24.99 -25.34
CA GLY A 29 -19.28 -23.70 -24.80
C GLY A 29 -20.20 -22.54 -25.23
N THR A 30 -19.93 -21.32 -24.74
CA THR A 30 -20.68 -20.11 -25.07
C THR A 30 -20.58 -19.73 -26.55
N GLU A 31 -19.46 -20.03 -27.19
CA GLU A 31 -19.22 -19.90 -28.63
C GLU A 31 -20.18 -20.74 -29.47
N HIS A 32 -20.39 -22.00 -29.08
CA HIS A 32 -21.34 -22.88 -29.77
C HIS A 32 -22.78 -22.40 -29.58
N LEU A 33 -23.09 -21.85 -28.37
CA LEU A 33 -24.40 -21.28 -28.10
C LEU A 33 -24.67 -20.03 -28.96
N LEU A 34 -23.65 -19.19 -29.20
CA LEU A 34 -23.76 -18.03 -30.06
C LEU A 34 -24.04 -18.41 -31.51
N ILE A 35 -23.35 -19.42 -32.08
CA ILE A 35 -23.64 -19.96 -33.41
C ILE A 35 -25.04 -20.59 -33.43
N GLY A 36 -25.42 -21.30 -32.37
CA GLY A 36 -26.76 -21.86 -32.26
C GLY A 36 -27.87 -20.83 -32.31
N LEU A 37 -27.66 -19.66 -31.68
CA LEU A 37 -28.60 -18.52 -31.75
C LEU A 37 -28.68 -17.91 -33.16
N LEU A 38 -27.55 -17.79 -33.84
CA LEU A 38 -27.45 -17.22 -35.19
C LEU A 38 -28.15 -18.13 -36.22
N ASN A 39 -28.05 -19.44 -36.06
CA ASN A 39 -28.70 -20.41 -36.99
C ASN A 39 -30.23 -20.51 -36.82
N VAL A 40 -30.82 -19.78 -35.88
CA VAL A 40 -32.30 -19.66 -35.74
C VAL A 40 -32.74 -18.30 -36.29
N GLU A 41 -32.88 -18.22 -37.64
CA GLU A 41 -33.23 -17.01 -38.36
C GLU A 41 -34.55 -16.39 -37.89
N ASP A 42 -35.55 -17.20 -37.55
CA ASP A 42 -36.83 -16.77 -37.01
C ASP A 42 -36.79 -16.32 -35.54
N GLY A 43 -35.64 -16.39 -34.87
CA GLY A 43 -35.46 -15.98 -33.49
C GLY A 43 -35.04 -14.50 -33.37
N THR A 44 -35.54 -13.80 -32.36
CA THR A 44 -35.21 -12.38 -32.13
C THR A 44 -33.68 -12.16 -32.05
N ALA A 45 -32.96 -13.08 -31.41
CA ALA A 45 -31.50 -13.02 -31.32
C ALA A 45 -30.83 -13.22 -32.69
N GLY A 46 -31.31 -14.17 -33.50
CA GLY A 46 -30.79 -14.43 -34.84
C GLY A 46 -30.97 -13.25 -35.79
N MET A 47 -32.17 -12.60 -35.77
CA MET A 47 -32.43 -11.40 -36.56
C MET A 47 -31.48 -10.25 -36.19
N VAL A 48 -31.31 -9.96 -34.89
CA VAL A 48 -30.44 -8.87 -34.45
C VAL A 48 -28.97 -9.17 -34.76
N LEU A 49 -28.49 -10.41 -34.58
CA LEU A 49 -27.10 -10.78 -34.91
C LEU A 49 -26.83 -10.65 -36.42
N THR A 50 -27.81 -10.99 -37.26
CA THR A 50 -27.73 -10.83 -38.73
C THR A 50 -27.70 -9.36 -39.16
N GLU A 51 -28.48 -8.49 -38.50
CA GLU A 51 -28.49 -7.02 -38.72
C GLU A 51 -27.12 -6.42 -38.43
N PHE A 52 -26.40 -6.98 -37.44
CA PHE A 52 -25.00 -6.61 -37.12
C PHE A 52 -23.96 -7.29 -37.99
N HIS A 53 -24.37 -7.93 -39.08
CA HIS A 53 -23.50 -8.62 -40.04
C HIS A 53 -22.63 -9.72 -39.40
N VAL A 54 -23.15 -10.43 -38.37
CA VAL A 54 -22.48 -11.60 -37.80
C VAL A 54 -22.71 -12.79 -38.73
N ASP A 55 -21.63 -13.31 -39.32
CA ASP A 55 -21.71 -14.48 -40.21
C ASP A 55 -21.29 -15.76 -39.50
N ALA A 56 -22.07 -16.83 -39.62
CA ALA A 56 -21.82 -18.13 -39.02
C ALA A 56 -20.55 -18.79 -39.55
N GLY A 57 -20.19 -18.53 -40.82
CA GLY A 57 -18.96 -19.05 -41.42
C GLY A 57 -17.73 -18.41 -40.81
N GLN A 58 -17.72 -17.10 -40.69
CA GLN A 58 -16.62 -16.38 -40.07
C GLN A 58 -16.45 -16.74 -38.56
N LEU A 59 -17.55 -16.92 -37.82
CA LEU A 59 -17.51 -17.38 -36.44
C LEU A 59 -16.90 -18.79 -36.33
N THR A 60 -17.28 -19.70 -37.19
CA THR A 60 -16.75 -21.07 -37.19
C THR A 60 -15.25 -21.06 -37.49
N GLU A 61 -14.80 -20.28 -38.48
CA GLU A 61 -13.38 -20.13 -38.83
C GLU A 61 -12.56 -19.52 -37.68
N LEU A 62 -13.13 -18.55 -36.95
CA LEU A 62 -12.49 -17.96 -35.75
C LEU A 62 -12.40 -18.97 -34.60
N ILE A 63 -13.42 -19.82 -34.43
CA ILE A 63 -13.38 -20.87 -33.40
C ILE A 63 -12.28 -21.89 -33.72
N ASP A 64 -12.19 -22.35 -34.98
CA ASP A 64 -11.15 -23.29 -35.42
C ASP A 64 -9.72 -22.72 -35.27
N ARG A 65 -9.55 -21.40 -35.43
CA ARG A 65 -8.26 -20.73 -35.25
C ARG A 65 -7.88 -20.45 -33.78
N LEU A 66 -8.85 -20.15 -32.93
CA LEU A 66 -8.63 -19.69 -31.56
C LEU A 66 -8.76 -20.80 -30.51
N ILE A 67 -9.48 -21.88 -30.83
CA ILE A 67 -9.75 -23.00 -29.94
C ILE A 67 -9.18 -24.26 -30.61
N ALA A 68 -8.11 -24.81 -30.02
CA ALA A 68 -7.53 -26.03 -30.51
C ALA A 68 -8.58 -27.16 -30.48
N PRO A 69 -8.67 -27.99 -31.54
CA PRO A 69 -9.58 -29.15 -31.56
C PRO A 69 -9.24 -30.04 -30.37
N GLY A 70 -10.23 -30.37 -29.54
CA GLY A 70 -10.08 -31.34 -28.48
C GLY A 70 -9.62 -32.67 -29.10
N GLY A 71 -8.46 -33.16 -28.60
CA GLY A 71 -7.83 -34.37 -29.16
C GLY A 71 -8.83 -35.49 -29.37
N ASN A 72 -8.71 -36.24 -30.51
CA ASN A 72 -9.53 -37.34 -30.96
C ASN A 72 -9.69 -38.41 -29.85
N THR A 73 -10.74 -38.30 -29.07
CA THR A 73 -11.30 -39.40 -28.28
C THR A 73 -12.77 -39.49 -28.66
N ALA A 74 -13.03 -40.40 -29.63
CA ALA A 74 -14.37 -40.81 -30.00
C ALA A 74 -15.02 -41.52 -28.78
N THR A 75 -15.72 -40.73 -27.96
CA THR A 75 -16.64 -41.25 -26.96
C THR A 75 -18.07 -40.91 -27.42
N GLU A 76 -18.92 -41.90 -27.59
CA GLU A 76 -20.34 -41.80 -27.98
C GLU A 76 -21.25 -41.10 -26.97
N SER A 77 -20.74 -40.21 -26.16
CA SER A 77 -21.54 -39.42 -25.20
C SER A 77 -21.78 -38.04 -25.75
N ARG A 78 -23.06 -37.59 -25.81
CA ARG A 78 -23.46 -36.23 -26.21
C ARG A 78 -22.62 -35.18 -25.43
N PRO A 79 -22.10 -34.13 -26.09
CA PRO A 79 -21.28 -33.14 -25.45
C PRO A 79 -22.05 -32.42 -24.30
N GLY A 80 -21.43 -32.35 -23.14
CA GLY A 80 -22.00 -31.71 -21.93
C GLY A 80 -21.85 -30.21 -21.95
N TYR A 81 -22.74 -29.46 -21.30
CA TYR A 81 -22.62 -28.01 -21.14
C TYR A 81 -21.47 -27.63 -20.18
N THR A 82 -20.66 -26.66 -20.60
CA THR A 82 -19.63 -26.08 -19.72
C THR A 82 -20.25 -25.39 -18.50
N PRO A 83 -19.53 -25.22 -17.38
CA PRO A 83 -20.02 -24.47 -16.23
C PRO A 83 -20.49 -23.05 -16.58
N ARG A 84 -19.81 -22.39 -17.53
CA ARG A 84 -20.20 -21.06 -18.02
C ARG A 84 -21.52 -21.06 -18.77
N VAL A 85 -21.73 -22.05 -19.65
CA VAL A 85 -23.02 -22.17 -20.33
C VAL A 85 -24.15 -22.43 -19.34
N ARG A 86 -23.93 -23.24 -18.29
CA ARG A 86 -24.94 -23.47 -17.25
C ARG A 86 -25.31 -22.16 -16.57
N ARG A 87 -24.31 -21.33 -16.21
CA ARG A 87 -24.55 -19.98 -15.64
C ARG A 87 -25.29 -19.07 -16.59
N VAL A 88 -24.95 -19.07 -17.89
CA VAL A 88 -25.68 -18.31 -18.92
C VAL A 88 -27.16 -18.76 -18.99
N LEU A 89 -27.44 -20.06 -18.88
CA LEU A 89 -28.82 -20.57 -18.89
C LEU A 89 -29.60 -20.14 -17.64
N GLU A 90 -28.97 -20.18 -16.45
CA GLU A 90 -29.54 -19.68 -15.20
C GLU A 90 -29.80 -18.16 -15.26
N ASN A 91 -28.85 -17.40 -15.77
CA ASN A 91 -29.02 -15.94 -16.01
C ASN A 91 -30.15 -15.65 -17.01
N ALA A 92 -30.29 -16.46 -18.07
CA ALA A 92 -31.39 -16.29 -19.03
C ALA A 92 -32.77 -16.55 -18.44
N GLU A 93 -32.88 -17.49 -17.47
CA GLU A 93 -34.11 -17.69 -16.68
C GLU A 93 -34.42 -16.46 -15.79
N ALA A 94 -33.39 -15.85 -15.18
CA ALA A 94 -33.56 -14.63 -14.40
C ALA A 94 -33.94 -13.42 -15.28
N GLU A 95 -33.34 -13.28 -16.47
CA GLU A 95 -33.72 -12.20 -17.41
C GLU A 95 -35.14 -12.39 -17.94
N ALA A 96 -35.57 -13.62 -18.26
CA ALA A 96 -36.98 -13.88 -18.67
C ALA A 96 -37.95 -13.50 -17.55
N ALA A 97 -37.60 -13.76 -16.29
CA ALA A 97 -38.42 -13.32 -15.15
C ALA A 97 -38.44 -11.79 -15.01
N ARG A 98 -37.31 -11.11 -15.22
CA ARG A 98 -37.17 -9.64 -15.20
C ARG A 98 -38.07 -8.98 -16.24
N PHE A 99 -38.07 -9.51 -17.48
CA PHE A 99 -38.91 -9.03 -18.56
C PHE A 99 -40.36 -9.57 -18.52
N LYS A 100 -40.75 -10.24 -17.43
CA LYS A 100 -42.08 -10.84 -17.25
C LYS A 100 -42.51 -11.76 -18.42
N SER A 101 -41.59 -12.41 -19.06
CA SER A 101 -41.81 -13.34 -20.15
C SER A 101 -42.23 -14.70 -19.61
N ARG A 102 -43.21 -15.36 -20.25
CA ARG A 102 -43.74 -16.69 -19.82
C ARG A 102 -42.75 -17.83 -20.03
N ALA A 103 -41.79 -17.65 -20.95
CA ALA A 103 -40.77 -18.62 -21.28
C ALA A 103 -39.47 -17.97 -21.72
N VAL A 104 -38.34 -18.66 -21.54
CA VAL A 104 -37.02 -18.20 -21.98
C VAL A 104 -36.95 -18.24 -23.52
N GLY A 105 -36.80 -17.07 -24.16
CA GLY A 105 -36.61 -16.96 -25.60
C GLY A 105 -35.13 -16.82 -25.99
N THR A 106 -34.89 -16.71 -27.33
CA THR A 106 -33.54 -16.53 -27.91
C THR A 106 -32.94 -15.20 -27.46
N GLU A 107 -33.74 -14.15 -27.31
CA GLU A 107 -33.39 -12.83 -26.81
C GLU A 107 -32.80 -12.89 -25.39
N HIS A 108 -33.43 -13.62 -24.49
CA HIS A 108 -32.97 -13.79 -23.12
C HIS A 108 -31.61 -14.52 -23.06
N LEU A 109 -31.41 -15.52 -23.92
CA LEU A 109 -30.14 -16.24 -24.06
C LEU A 109 -29.02 -15.31 -24.54
N LEU A 110 -29.27 -14.48 -25.54
CA LEU A 110 -28.31 -13.53 -26.07
C LEU A 110 -27.94 -12.46 -24.99
N ILE A 111 -28.97 -11.89 -24.31
CA ILE A 111 -28.76 -10.94 -23.21
C ILE A 111 -27.89 -11.55 -22.12
N ALA A 112 -28.14 -12.80 -21.74
CA ALA A 112 -27.34 -13.50 -20.72
C ALA A 112 -25.88 -13.71 -21.16
N ILE A 113 -25.62 -14.00 -22.47
CA ILE A 113 -24.27 -14.07 -23.03
C ILE A 113 -23.58 -12.68 -22.96
N LEU A 114 -24.27 -11.62 -23.38
CA LEU A 114 -23.70 -10.26 -23.42
C LEU A 114 -23.39 -9.71 -22.03
N LYS A 115 -24.10 -10.13 -20.99
CA LYS A 115 -23.83 -9.77 -19.59
C LYS A 115 -22.61 -10.51 -18.99
N GLU A 116 -22.26 -11.67 -19.51
CA GLU A 116 -21.07 -12.40 -19.09
C GLU A 116 -19.84 -11.85 -19.83
N SER A 117 -19.26 -10.79 -19.28
CA SER A 117 -18.20 -9.97 -19.92
C SER A 117 -16.93 -10.73 -20.29
N ASP A 118 -16.66 -11.88 -19.67
CA ASP A 118 -15.40 -12.66 -19.87
C ASP A 118 -15.67 -14.03 -20.51
N CYS A 119 -16.73 -14.17 -21.33
CA CYS A 119 -16.98 -15.43 -22.05
C CYS A 119 -16.39 -15.42 -23.46
N VAL A 120 -16.18 -16.64 -24.03
CA VAL A 120 -15.59 -16.79 -25.36
C VAL A 120 -16.47 -16.11 -26.41
N ALA A 121 -17.79 -16.23 -26.32
CA ALA A 121 -18.73 -15.59 -27.22
C ALA A 121 -18.57 -14.07 -27.30
N THR A 122 -18.44 -13.38 -26.18
CA THR A 122 -18.23 -11.91 -26.15
C THR A 122 -16.88 -11.50 -26.72
N ARG A 123 -15.82 -12.32 -26.50
CA ARG A 123 -14.49 -12.09 -27.12
C ARG A 123 -14.53 -12.24 -28.63
N LEU A 124 -15.26 -13.23 -29.16
CA LEU A 124 -15.43 -13.43 -30.60
C LEU A 124 -16.16 -12.24 -31.22
N LEU A 125 -17.27 -11.79 -30.63
CA LEU A 125 -18.01 -10.59 -31.08
C LEU A 125 -17.12 -9.35 -31.09
N PHE A 126 -16.28 -9.18 -30.06
CA PHE A 126 -15.33 -8.06 -29.98
C PHE A 126 -14.25 -8.16 -31.08
N THR A 127 -13.72 -9.38 -31.37
CA THR A 127 -12.73 -9.61 -32.44
C THR A 127 -13.32 -9.30 -33.82
N MET A 128 -14.62 -9.49 -34.01
CA MET A 128 -15.34 -9.12 -35.23
C MET A 128 -15.66 -7.61 -35.30
N GLY A 129 -15.25 -6.80 -34.33
CA GLY A 129 -15.48 -5.35 -34.29
C GLY A 129 -16.88 -4.94 -33.87
N ILE A 130 -17.67 -5.84 -33.29
CA ILE A 130 -19.05 -5.57 -32.89
C ILE A 130 -19.09 -4.88 -31.53
N ASN A 131 -19.80 -3.75 -31.47
CA ASN A 131 -20.00 -3.04 -30.21
C ASN A 131 -21.10 -3.73 -29.38
N ILE A 132 -20.71 -4.35 -28.26
CA ILE A 132 -21.58 -5.12 -27.38
C ILE A 132 -22.74 -4.26 -26.82
N GLN A 133 -22.48 -2.98 -26.52
CA GLN A 133 -23.50 -2.07 -26.00
C GLN A 133 -24.56 -1.74 -27.07
N LYS A 134 -24.14 -1.54 -28.34
CA LYS A 134 -25.09 -1.33 -29.44
C LYS A 134 -25.90 -2.59 -29.73
N LEU A 135 -25.26 -3.78 -29.67
CA LEU A 135 -25.96 -5.05 -29.82
C LEU A 135 -26.98 -5.29 -28.70
N TYR A 136 -26.59 -4.95 -27.45
CA TYR A 136 -27.50 -5.03 -26.29
C TYR A 136 -28.69 -4.08 -26.43
N SER A 137 -28.50 -2.83 -26.89
CA SER A 137 -29.60 -1.87 -27.13
C SER A 137 -30.50 -2.31 -28.26
N ALA A 138 -29.97 -2.88 -29.35
CA ALA A 138 -30.76 -3.38 -30.48
C ALA A 138 -31.67 -4.53 -30.06
N ILE A 139 -31.17 -5.46 -29.22
CA ILE A 139 -32.01 -6.59 -28.77
C ILE A 139 -33.15 -6.12 -27.84
N LEU A 140 -32.88 -5.10 -26.97
CA LEU A 140 -33.94 -4.50 -26.14
C LEU A 140 -35.01 -3.83 -27.00
N THR A 141 -34.60 -3.11 -28.05
CA THR A 141 -35.53 -2.51 -29.02
C THR A 141 -36.37 -3.57 -29.74
N ALA A 142 -35.75 -4.67 -30.14
CA ALA A 142 -36.45 -5.79 -30.80
C ALA A 142 -37.46 -6.49 -29.88
N MET A 143 -37.23 -6.44 -28.55
CA MET A 143 -38.17 -6.94 -27.52
C MET A 143 -39.32 -5.97 -27.23
N GLY A 144 -39.32 -4.77 -27.83
CA GLY A 144 -40.36 -3.74 -27.61
C GLY A 144 -40.11 -2.89 -26.33
N GLU A 145 -38.96 -3.01 -25.71
CA GLU A 145 -38.52 -2.10 -24.64
C GLU A 145 -37.66 -1.00 -25.27
N ALA A 146 -38.17 0.24 -25.31
CA ALA A 146 -37.45 1.37 -25.86
C ALA A 146 -36.19 1.63 -25.05
N PRO A 147 -34.97 1.67 -25.69
CA PRO A 147 -33.80 2.20 -25.02
C PRO A 147 -33.98 3.70 -24.86
N SER A 148 -33.82 4.24 -23.65
CA SER A 148 -33.77 5.67 -23.40
C SER A 148 -32.48 6.23 -24.05
N GLN A 149 -32.58 6.62 -25.33
CA GLN A 149 -31.62 7.43 -26.03
C GLN A 149 -32.29 8.74 -26.48
N GLY A 150 -31.82 9.84 -25.89
CA GLY A 150 -32.03 11.17 -26.42
C GLY A 150 -31.32 11.34 -27.77
N GLY A 151 -32.06 11.72 -28.81
CA GLY A 151 -31.54 12.09 -30.13
C GLY A 151 -32.64 12.44 -31.09
N MET A 152 -32.92 13.75 -31.18
CA MET A 152 -33.58 14.59 -32.23
C MET A 152 -34.36 13.91 -33.39
N ASN A 153 -35.65 14.18 -33.52
CA ASN A 153 -36.33 15.10 -34.42
C ASN A 153 -37.83 14.83 -34.47
N GLY A 154 -38.54 15.83 -34.14
CA GLY A 154 -39.80 16.40 -34.50
C GLY A 154 -40.89 15.60 -35.23
N ASN A 155 -42.10 15.55 -34.67
CA ASN A 155 -43.28 16.30 -35.09
C ASN A 155 -44.46 16.05 -34.14
N PRO A 156 -45.29 17.05 -33.83
CA PRO A 156 -46.36 16.93 -32.86
C PRO A 156 -47.70 16.64 -33.57
N ASN A 157 -48.35 15.56 -33.19
CA ASN A 157 -49.82 15.50 -33.08
C ASN A 157 -50.34 14.07 -33.08
N ALA A 158 -50.93 13.66 -31.98
CA ALA A 158 -52.18 12.89 -31.92
C ALA A 158 -52.40 12.17 -30.60
N GLY A 159 -53.49 12.53 -29.92
CA GLY A 159 -54.34 11.56 -29.26
C GLY A 159 -54.21 11.32 -27.76
N ARG A 160 -55.00 12.08 -26.98
CA ARG A 160 -55.38 11.81 -25.59
C ARG A 160 -56.09 10.47 -25.40
N GLY A 161 -55.70 9.73 -24.26
CA GLY A 161 -56.55 8.71 -23.62
C GLY A 161 -55.82 7.99 -22.52
N PRO A 162 -56.46 7.43 -21.47
CA PRO A 162 -56.37 7.98 -20.13
C PRO A 162 -55.42 7.23 -19.14
N GLN A 163 -55.06 7.95 -18.11
CA GLN A 163 -54.25 7.60 -16.93
C GLN A 163 -54.50 6.22 -16.31
N ALA A 164 -53.37 5.49 -16.06
CA ALA A 164 -53.28 4.55 -14.95
C ALA A 164 -52.03 4.93 -14.14
N ARG A 165 -52.26 5.28 -12.88
CA ARG A 165 -51.28 5.65 -11.85
C ARG A 165 -50.37 4.46 -11.50
N GLY A 166 -49.07 4.68 -11.60
CA GLY A 166 -48.00 3.83 -11.05
C GLY A 166 -46.71 4.63 -11.15
N GLY A 167 -46.36 5.37 -10.06
CA GLY A 167 -45.28 6.36 -10.07
C GLY A 167 -43.91 5.76 -10.33
N ALA A 168 -43.31 6.15 -11.44
CA ALA A 168 -41.87 6.34 -11.56
C ALA A 168 -41.66 7.85 -11.52
N GLN A 169 -41.12 8.40 -10.46
CA GLN A 169 -40.70 9.79 -10.38
C GLN A 169 -39.66 10.01 -11.49
N THR A 170 -40.03 10.74 -12.52
CA THR A 170 -39.06 11.38 -13.43
C THR A 170 -38.25 12.33 -12.57
N SER A 171 -36.95 12.03 -12.35
CA SER A 171 -36.06 12.95 -11.62
C SER A 171 -36.07 14.30 -12.37
N GLU A 172 -36.19 15.39 -11.61
CA GLU A 172 -36.14 16.76 -12.16
C GLU A 172 -34.72 17.10 -12.65
N THR A 173 -33.71 16.26 -12.34
CA THR A 173 -32.30 16.47 -12.59
C THR A 173 -31.61 15.24 -13.17
N PRO A 174 -31.96 14.75 -14.37
CA PRO A 174 -31.47 13.50 -14.93
C PRO A 174 -29.95 13.53 -15.27
N ALA A 175 -29.38 14.66 -15.68
CA ALA A 175 -27.97 14.76 -16.00
C ALA A 175 -27.11 14.86 -14.72
N LEU A 176 -27.59 15.52 -13.69
CA LEU A 176 -26.93 15.58 -12.38
C LEU A 176 -26.94 14.20 -11.73
N ASP A 177 -28.06 13.51 -11.67
CA ASP A 177 -28.20 12.19 -11.03
C ASP A 177 -27.32 11.11 -11.69
N GLN A 178 -26.97 11.29 -12.98
CA GLN A 178 -26.07 10.37 -13.69
C GLN A 178 -24.61 10.47 -13.21
N TYR A 179 -24.16 11.65 -12.77
CA TYR A 179 -22.77 11.94 -12.40
C TYR A 179 -22.63 12.40 -10.96
N SER A 180 -23.60 12.10 -10.11
CA SER A 180 -23.60 12.55 -8.72
C SER A 180 -24.15 11.51 -7.76
N ARG A 181 -23.85 11.72 -6.47
CA ARG A 181 -24.34 10.94 -5.34
C ARG A 181 -25.09 11.86 -4.39
N ASP A 182 -26.38 11.61 -4.15
CA ASP A 182 -27.20 12.35 -3.21
C ASP A 182 -26.97 11.91 -1.77
N LEU A 183 -26.28 12.75 -0.99
CA LEU A 183 -26.00 12.47 0.43
C LEU A 183 -27.28 12.56 1.29
N THR A 184 -28.21 13.41 0.91
CA THR A 184 -29.49 13.60 1.67
C THR A 184 -30.38 12.36 1.54
N GLU A 185 -30.42 11.75 0.36
CA GLU A 185 -31.13 10.49 0.14
C GLU A 185 -30.49 9.34 0.91
N LEU A 186 -29.17 9.23 0.83
CA LEU A 186 -28.40 8.22 1.60
C LEU A 186 -28.56 8.39 3.12
N ALA A 187 -28.64 9.64 3.60
CA ALA A 187 -28.92 9.92 4.98
C ALA A 187 -30.33 9.43 5.42
N ARG A 188 -31.35 9.62 4.55
CA ARG A 188 -32.72 9.11 4.79
C ARG A 188 -32.78 7.60 4.81
N GLU A 189 -31.98 6.94 3.99
CA GLU A 189 -31.86 5.48 3.94
C GLU A 189 -31.00 4.91 5.07
N GLY A 190 -30.35 5.76 5.89
CA GLY A 190 -29.45 5.32 6.98
C GLY A 190 -28.18 4.63 6.51
N LYS A 191 -27.72 4.95 5.30
CA LYS A 191 -26.52 4.37 4.66
C LYS A 191 -25.24 5.18 4.92
N LEU A 192 -25.35 6.39 5.53
CA LEU A 192 -24.20 7.20 5.89
C LEU A 192 -23.70 6.83 7.28
N ASP A 193 -22.38 6.88 7.43
CA ASP A 193 -21.74 6.70 8.72
C ASP A 193 -22.01 7.89 9.65
N PRO A 194 -22.07 7.69 10.97
CA PRO A 194 -22.30 8.78 11.92
C PRO A 194 -21.11 9.74 11.93
N VAL A 195 -21.41 11.04 11.84
CA VAL A 195 -20.39 12.08 11.93
C VAL A 195 -20.23 12.55 13.36
N VAL A 196 -19.04 12.31 13.92
CA VAL A 196 -18.69 12.64 15.32
C VAL A 196 -17.62 13.73 15.34
N GLY A 197 -17.71 14.65 16.30
CA GLY A 197 -16.64 15.63 16.59
C GLY A 197 -16.57 16.84 15.64
N ARG A 198 -17.40 16.97 14.60
CA ARG A 198 -17.36 18.06 13.61
C ARG A 198 -18.52 19.06 13.73
N GLY A 199 -19.07 19.20 14.94
CA GLY A 199 -20.23 20.07 15.19
C GLY A 199 -20.00 21.54 14.84
N GLN A 200 -18.84 22.09 15.20
CA GLN A 200 -18.51 23.51 15.00
C GLN A 200 -18.32 23.86 13.52
N GLU A 201 -17.63 22.98 12.78
CA GLU A 201 -17.40 23.16 11.34
C GLU A 201 -18.72 23.07 10.56
N ILE A 202 -19.60 22.10 10.90
CA ILE A 202 -20.92 21.99 10.28
C ILE A 202 -21.77 23.23 10.58
N GLU A 203 -21.80 23.75 11.82
CA GLU A 203 -22.50 24.99 12.15
C GLU A 203 -21.95 26.19 11.37
N ARG A 204 -20.62 26.25 11.21
CA ARG A 204 -19.99 27.30 10.42
C ARG A 204 -20.37 27.23 8.94
N VAL A 205 -20.43 26.01 8.35
CA VAL A 205 -20.92 25.78 6.99
C VAL A 205 -22.37 26.26 6.86
N ILE A 206 -23.25 25.88 7.80
CA ILE A 206 -24.64 26.32 7.85
C ILE A 206 -24.76 27.84 7.89
N GLN A 207 -23.98 28.51 8.75
CA GLN A 207 -23.92 29.95 8.83
C GLN A 207 -23.54 30.63 7.50
N ILE A 208 -22.54 30.05 6.80
CA ILE A 208 -22.06 30.58 5.52
C ILE A 208 -23.12 30.39 4.45
N LEU A 209 -23.73 29.22 4.35
CA LEU A 209 -24.80 28.92 3.39
C LEU A 209 -26.02 29.84 3.56
N SER A 210 -26.31 30.29 4.77
CA SER A 210 -27.41 31.19 5.10
C SER A 210 -27.09 32.69 4.84
N ARG A 211 -25.86 33.02 4.38
CA ARG A 211 -25.50 34.41 4.05
C ARG A 211 -26.05 34.86 2.71
N ARG A 212 -26.29 36.15 2.57
CA ARG A 212 -26.72 36.77 1.32
C ARG A 212 -25.62 36.85 0.25
N THR A 213 -24.35 37.00 0.68
CA THR A 213 -23.17 37.09 -0.17
C THR A 213 -22.08 36.25 0.44
N LYS A 214 -21.12 35.76 -0.37
CA LYS A 214 -20.06 34.80 0.07
C LYS A 214 -20.67 33.58 0.76
N ASN A 215 -21.70 33.01 0.13
CA ASN A 215 -22.50 31.90 0.65
C ASN A 215 -21.99 30.52 0.19
N ASN A 216 -20.80 30.45 -0.39
CA ASN A 216 -20.15 29.19 -0.76
C ASN A 216 -19.02 28.87 0.23
N PRO A 217 -19.20 27.92 1.15
CA PRO A 217 -18.13 27.49 2.04
C PRO A 217 -17.09 26.66 1.26
N CYS A 218 -15.81 26.89 1.58
CA CYS A 218 -14.70 26.09 1.11
C CYS A 218 -14.00 25.43 2.30
N LEU A 219 -14.09 24.12 2.43
CA LEU A 219 -13.43 23.34 3.48
C LEU A 219 -11.94 23.21 3.15
N ILE A 220 -11.09 23.74 4.00
CA ILE A 220 -9.65 23.78 3.80
C ILE A 220 -8.97 22.96 4.88
N GLY A 221 -8.23 21.95 4.49
CA GLY A 221 -7.51 21.08 5.43
C GLY A 221 -6.69 20.04 4.72
N GLU A 222 -5.82 19.38 5.45
CA GLU A 222 -4.97 18.31 4.94
C GLU A 222 -5.81 17.09 4.47
N PRO A 223 -5.27 16.23 3.59
CA PRO A 223 -5.95 15.00 3.20
C PRO A 223 -6.22 14.11 4.43
N GLY A 224 -7.40 13.46 4.47
CA GLY A 224 -7.72 12.53 5.56
C GLY A 224 -8.22 13.16 6.87
N VAL A 225 -8.34 14.51 6.98
CA VAL A 225 -8.89 15.15 8.19
C VAL A 225 -10.41 15.08 8.31
N GLY A 226 -11.12 14.51 7.33
CA GLY A 226 -12.58 14.34 7.37
C GLY A 226 -13.37 15.49 6.76
N LYS A 227 -12.88 16.14 5.69
CA LYS A 227 -13.63 17.22 4.98
C LYS A 227 -14.95 16.72 4.40
N THR A 228 -14.96 15.55 3.78
CA THR A 228 -16.15 14.94 3.19
C THR A 228 -17.19 14.57 4.25
N ALA A 229 -16.75 14.11 5.44
CA ALA A 229 -17.64 13.83 6.57
C ALA A 229 -18.44 15.06 7.04
N ILE A 230 -17.91 16.27 6.87
CA ILE A 230 -18.66 17.50 7.19
C ILE A 230 -19.87 17.67 6.27
N ALA A 231 -19.73 17.34 4.97
CA ALA A 231 -20.85 17.39 4.02
C ALA A 231 -21.88 16.29 4.33
N GLU A 232 -21.42 15.09 4.72
CA GLU A 232 -22.30 13.99 5.15
C GLU A 232 -23.06 14.38 6.43
N GLY A 233 -22.38 14.97 7.41
CA GLY A 233 -23.00 15.48 8.64
C GLY A 233 -24.00 16.60 8.40
N LEU A 234 -23.76 17.50 7.42
CA LEU A 234 -24.73 18.49 6.98
C LEU A 234 -25.98 17.80 6.41
N ALA A 235 -25.81 16.80 5.53
CA ALA A 235 -26.92 16.05 4.96
C ALA A 235 -27.75 15.33 6.03
N GLN A 236 -27.10 14.74 7.05
CA GLN A 236 -27.79 14.14 8.20
C GLN A 236 -28.58 15.17 9.00
N ARG A 237 -28.03 16.36 9.28
CA ARG A 237 -28.74 17.45 10.00
C ARG A 237 -29.93 17.98 9.19
N ILE A 238 -29.81 18.09 7.87
CA ILE A 238 -30.93 18.46 7.00
C ILE A 238 -32.06 17.43 7.09
N THR A 239 -31.72 16.14 7.01
CA THR A 239 -32.68 15.04 7.11
C THR A 239 -33.39 14.99 8.45
N LEU A 240 -32.68 15.29 9.55
CA LEU A 240 -33.23 15.38 10.92
C LEU A 240 -34.01 16.68 11.15
N GLY A 241 -33.97 17.65 10.24
CA GLY A 241 -34.59 18.94 10.39
C GLY A 241 -33.92 19.89 11.41
N ILE A 242 -32.70 19.62 11.80
CA ILE A 242 -31.90 20.39 12.77
C ILE A 242 -31.07 21.47 12.02
N VAL A 243 -31.74 22.20 11.14
CA VAL A 243 -31.17 23.29 10.32
C VAL A 243 -32.16 24.43 10.16
N PRO A 244 -31.68 25.67 9.87
CA PRO A 244 -32.58 26.80 9.57
C PRO A 244 -33.50 26.54 8.37
N GLU A 245 -34.66 27.23 8.31
CA GLU A 245 -35.63 27.06 7.21
C GLU A 245 -35.02 27.30 5.82
N THR A 246 -34.01 28.16 5.72
CA THR A 246 -33.33 28.50 4.45
C THR A 246 -32.62 27.34 3.78
N ILE A 247 -32.30 26.29 4.52
CA ILE A 247 -31.56 25.10 4.02
C ILE A 247 -32.29 23.76 4.30
N ARG A 248 -33.48 23.82 4.94
CA ARG A 248 -34.22 22.62 5.38
C ARG A 248 -34.61 21.70 4.22
N ASP A 249 -35.01 22.27 3.10
CA ASP A 249 -35.52 21.53 1.94
C ASP A 249 -34.44 21.29 0.88
N LYS A 250 -33.18 21.60 1.21
CA LYS A 250 -32.08 21.45 0.26
C LYS A 250 -31.55 20.01 0.20
N ARG A 251 -31.11 19.59 -0.98
CA ARG A 251 -30.44 18.33 -1.28
C ARG A 251 -28.93 18.57 -1.36
N VAL A 252 -28.12 17.83 -0.61
CA VAL A 252 -26.65 17.85 -0.71
C VAL A 252 -26.22 16.79 -1.70
N VAL A 253 -25.65 17.21 -2.84
CA VAL A 253 -25.30 16.33 -3.94
C VAL A 253 -23.80 16.42 -4.23
N VAL A 254 -23.11 15.29 -4.14
CA VAL A 254 -21.66 15.18 -4.45
C VAL A 254 -21.46 14.96 -5.93
N LEU A 255 -20.70 15.82 -6.59
CA LEU A 255 -20.40 15.70 -8.02
C LEU A 255 -19.19 14.78 -8.24
N ASP A 256 -19.36 13.72 -9.02
CA ASP A 256 -18.28 12.84 -9.48
C ASP A 256 -17.63 13.37 -10.76
N LEU A 257 -16.56 14.12 -10.60
CA LEU A 257 -15.79 14.68 -11.71
C LEU A 257 -15.07 13.61 -12.52
N SER A 258 -14.59 12.57 -11.86
CA SER A 258 -13.88 11.46 -12.50
C SER A 258 -14.82 10.70 -13.44
N GLY A 259 -16.06 10.44 -13.00
CA GLY A 259 -17.12 9.86 -13.83
C GLY A 259 -17.51 10.73 -15.02
N MET A 260 -17.49 12.06 -14.87
CA MET A 260 -17.78 13.00 -15.96
C MET A 260 -16.69 13.03 -17.04
N VAL A 261 -15.43 12.84 -16.67
CA VAL A 261 -14.28 12.77 -17.61
C VAL A 261 -14.21 11.39 -18.27
N ALA A 262 -14.55 10.35 -17.53
CA ALA A 262 -14.51 8.98 -18.04
C ALA A 262 -15.44 8.81 -19.25
N GLY A 263 -14.89 8.28 -20.35
CA GLY A 263 -15.64 8.07 -21.60
C GLY A 263 -15.82 9.30 -22.49
N SER A 264 -15.31 10.48 -22.13
CA SER A 264 -15.23 11.61 -23.05
C SER A 264 -13.99 11.48 -23.94
N LYS A 265 -14.20 11.28 -25.25
CA LYS A 265 -13.10 11.23 -26.24
C LYS A 265 -12.59 12.63 -26.62
N TYR A 266 -13.37 13.67 -26.43
CA TYR A 266 -13.08 15.03 -26.82
C TYR A 266 -13.39 16.02 -25.71
N ARG A 267 -12.57 17.06 -25.58
CA ARG A 267 -12.74 18.15 -24.60
C ARG A 267 -14.15 18.75 -24.61
N GLY A 268 -14.77 18.91 -25.78
CA GLY A 268 -16.10 19.48 -25.92
C GLY A 268 -17.22 18.66 -25.27
N GLU A 269 -17.09 17.34 -25.20
CA GLU A 269 -18.07 16.46 -24.54
C GLU A 269 -18.13 16.66 -23.03
N PHE A 270 -16.96 16.84 -22.39
CA PHE A 270 -16.90 17.14 -20.96
C PHE A 270 -17.46 18.52 -20.64
N GLU A 271 -17.10 19.54 -21.45
CA GLU A 271 -17.66 20.90 -21.31
C GLU A 271 -19.18 20.89 -21.45
N GLU A 272 -19.72 20.11 -22.38
CA GLU A 272 -21.17 19.99 -22.58
C GLU A 272 -21.87 19.30 -21.41
N ARG A 273 -21.27 18.23 -20.85
CA ARG A 273 -21.79 17.54 -19.65
C ARG A 273 -21.86 18.49 -18.45
N ILE A 274 -20.77 19.24 -18.16
CA ILE A 274 -20.76 20.24 -17.08
C ILE A 274 -21.82 21.32 -17.34
N LYS A 275 -21.93 21.85 -18.55
CA LYS A 275 -22.97 22.86 -18.90
C LYS A 275 -24.39 22.37 -18.62
N ARG A 276 -24.69 21.11 -18.92
CA ARG A 276 -25.99 20.49 -18.63
C ARG A 276 -26.23 20.38 -17.13
N VAL A 277 -25.23 19.89 -16.36
CA VAL A 277 -25.32 19.80 -14.88
C VAL A 277 -25.50 21.18 -14.27
N VAL A 278 -24.68 22.16 -14.67
CA VAL A 278 -24.79 23.54 -14.19
C VAL A 278 -26.18 24.12 -14.48
N LYS A 279 -26.74 23.86 -15.65
CA LYS A 279 -28.10 24.31 -16.04
C LYS A 279 -29.15 23.68 -15.12
N GLU A 280 -29.11 22.36 -14.89
CA GLU A 280 -30.04 21.67 -14.00
C GLU A 280 -29.96 22.18 -12.56
N VAL A 281 -28.75 22.45 -12.06
CA VAL A 281 -28.53 23.00 -10.71
C VAL A 281 -29.05 24.45 -10.61
N THR A 282 -28.91 25.24 -11.69
CA THR A 282 -29.41 26.63 -11.74
C THR A 282 -30.94 26.68 -11.79
N GLU A 283 -31.59 25.73 -12.50
CA GLU A 283 -33.04 25.61 -12.59
C GLU A 283 -33.67 25.09 -11.28
N ASN A 284 -32.89 24.41 -10.41
CA ASN A 284 -33.33 23.84 -9.13
C ASN A 284 -32.64 24.50 -7.95
N GLU A 285 -33.27 25.54 -7.37
CA GLU A 285 -32.68 26.27 -6.21
C GLU A 285 -32.47 25.41 -4.97
N ASN A 286 -33.02 24.21 -4.88
CA ASN A 286 -32.91 23.30 -3.73
C ASN A 286 -31.67 22.42 -3.72
N ILE A 287 -30.73 22.60 -4.64
CA ILE A 287 -29.52 21.80 -4.73
C ILE A 287 -28.34 22.54 -4.10
N LEU A 288 -27.64 21.84 -3.16
CA LEU A 288 -26.35 22.21 -2.65
C LEU A 288 -25.30 21.28 -3.29
N LEU A 289 -24.50 21.81 -4.19
CA LEU A 289 -23.48 21.05 -4.87
C LEU A 289 -22.26 20.91 -3.98
N PHE A 290 -21.82 19.69 -3.68
CA PHE A 290 -20.53 19.42 -3.02
C PHE A 290 -19.51 18.97 -4.04
N ILE A 291 -18.34 19.59 -4.04
CA ILE A 291 -17.22 19.27 -4.92
C ILE A 291 -15.99 19.00 -4.06
N ASP A 292 -15.59 17.75 -4.04
CA ASP A 292 -14.30 17.39 -3.46
C ASP A 292 -13.17 17.71 -4.43
N GLU A 293 -11.98 18.00 -3.93
CA GLU A 293 -10.84 18.44 -4.73
C GLU A 293 -11.19 19.61 -5.69
N LEU A 294 -11.82 20.66 -5.16
CA LEU A 294 -12.31 21.82 -5.94
C LEU A 294 -11.25 22.40 -6.90
N HIS A 295 -9.96 22.28 -6.55
CA HIS A 295 -8.83 22.71 -7.36
C HIS A 295 -8.74 22.00 -8.73
N THR A 296 -9.28 20.78 -8.84
CA THR A 296 -9.25 20.01 -10.11
C THR A 296 -10.11 20.67 -11.19
N ILE A 297 -11.18 21.35 -10.80
CA ILE A 297 -12.04 22.12 -11.71
C ILE A 297 -11.45 23.47 -12.05
N ILE A 298 -10.80 24.12 -11.07
CA ILE A 298 -10.39 25.53 -11.16
C ILE A 298 -8.97 25.66 -11.72
N GLY A 299 -8.10 24.67 -11.47
CA GLY A 299 -6.67 24.77 -11.71
C GLY A 299 -6.13 24.05 -12.94
N ALA A 300 -6.93 23.32 -13.65
CA ALA A 300 -6.51 22.47 -14.76
C ALA A 300 -6.05 23.22 -16.04
N GLY A 301 -6.05 24.56 -16.05
CA GLY A 301 -5.75 25.39 -17.23
C GLY A 301 -4.26 25.65 -17.53
N GLY A 302 -3.31 25.10 -16.78
CA GLY A 302 -1.88 25.44 -16.94
C GLY A 302 -1.03 24.53 -17.84
N ALA A 303 -1.50 23.37 -18.25
CA ALA A 303 -0.83 22.48 -19.19
C ALA A 303 -1.62 22.40 -20.50
N GLU A 304 -0.95 22.39 -21.64
CA GLU A 304 -1.59 22.19 -22.95
C GLU A 304 -2.42 20.88 -22.94
N GLY A 305 -3.77 21.01 -22.87
CA GLY A 305 -4.70 19.87 -22.82
C GLY A 305 -5.50 19.74 -21.54
N ALA A 306 -5.31 20.56 -20.51
CA ALA A 306 -6.05 20.49 -19.26
C ALA A 306 -7.49 21.03 -19.39
N LEU A 307 -8.42 20.37 -18.67
CA LEU A 307 -9.85 20.62 -18.69
C LEU A 307 -10.18 21.89 -17.89
N ASP A 308 -10.51 23.00 -18.55
CA ASP A 308 -10.86 24.27 -17.87
C ASP A 308 -12.38 24.40 -17.69
N ALA A 309 -12.91 23.74 -16.65
CA ALA A 309 -14.30 23.89 -16.26
C ALA A 309 -14.58 25.18 -15.47
N SER A 310 -13.54 25.90 -15.05
CA SER A 310 -13.70 27.14 -14.28
C SER A 310 -14.44 28.22 -15.04
N ASN A 311 -14.21 28.32 -16.34
CA ASN A 311 -14.89 29.31 -17.21
C ASN A 311 -16.42 29.04 -17.36
N ILE A 312 -16.86 27.82 -17.09
CA ILE A 312 -18.28 27.43 -17.13
C ILE A 312 -18.96 27.73 -15.79
N LEU A 313 -18.28 27.46 -14.67
CA LEU A 313 -18.82 27.65 -13.32
C LEU A 313 -18.73 29.12 -12.83
N LYS A 314 -17.68 29.87 -13.20
CA LYS A 314 -17.47 31.27 -12.77
C LYS A 314 -18.65 32.19 -13.03
N PRO A 315 -19.33 32.20 -14.19
CA PRO A 315 -20.47 33.06 -14.43
C PRO A 315 -21.64 32.80 -13.48
N SER A 316 -22.01 31.54 -13.27
CA SER A 316 -23.12 31.14 -12.41
C SER A 316 -22.80 31.33 -10.93
N LEU A 317 -21.55 31.05 -10.49
CA LEU A 317 -21.07 31.39 -9.14
C LEU A 317 -21.03 32.90 -8.91
N SER A 318 -20.59 33.69 -9.91
CA SER A 318 -20.51 35.17 -9.77
C SER A 318 -21.88 35.83 -9.70
N ARG A 319 -22.89 35.27 -10.34
CA ARG A 319 -24.29 35.75 -10.26
C ARG A 319 -25.03 35.24 -9.04
N GLY A 320 -24.48 34.23 -8.31
CA GLY A 320 -25.10 33.61 -7.14
C GLY A 320 -26.23 32.64 -7.50
N GLU A 321 -26.26 32.14 -8.75
CA GLU A 321 -27.27 31.21 -9.26
C GLU A 321 -27.06 29.79 -8.71
N ILE A 322 -25.87 29.48 -8.22
CA ILE A 322 -25.49 28.16 -7.69
C ILE A 322 -24.90 28.31 -6.30
N GLN A 323 -25.29 27.44 -5.38
CA GLN A 323 -24.66 27.26 -4.07
C GLN A 323 -23.76 26.04 -4.10
N LEU A 324 -22.48 26.25 -3.73
CA LEU A 324 -21.44 25.24 -3.80
C LEU A 324 -20.67 25.13 -2.50
N ILE A 325 -20.43 23.90 -2.02
CA ILE A 325 -19.50 23.56 -0.94
C ILE A 325 -18.29 22.95 -1.58
N GLY A 326 -17.12 23.58 -1.47
CA GLY A 326 -15.85 23.04 -1.98
C GLY A 326 -15.01 22.41 -0.87
N ALA A 327 -14.22 21.41 -1.20
CA ALA A 327 -13.17 20.89 -0.32
C ALA A 327 -11.83 20.90 -1.06
N THR A 328 -10.76 21.31 -0.39
CA THR A 328 -9.41 21.40 -0.97
C THR A 328 -8.34 21.48 0.13
N THR A 329 -7.06 21.44 -0.25
CA THR A 329 -5.95 21.70 0.67
C THR A 329 -5.65 23.20 0.79
N LEU A 330 -4.87 23.59 1.81
CA LEU A 330 -4.48 24.99 2.01
C LEU A 330 -3.59 25.52 0.87
N GLU A 331 -2.68 24.69 0.36
CA GLU A 331 -1.79 25.06 -0.73
C GLU A 331 -2.54 25.29 -2.03
N GLU A 332 -3.46 24.38 -2.35
CA GLU A 332 -4.29 24.46 -3.56
C GLU A 332 -5.28 25.62 -3.50
N TYR A 333 -5.85 25.89 -2.32
CA TYR A 333 -6.71 27.05 -2.11
C TYR A 333 -5.97 28.35 -2.42
N ARG A 334 -4.76 28.53 -1.88
CA ARG A 334 -3.91 29.70 -2.17
C ARG A 334 -3.48 29.81 -3.62
N LYS A 335 -3.16 28.67 -4.23
CA LYS A 335 -2.67 28.63 -5.63
C LYS A 335 -3.75 28.93 -6.65
N TYR A 336 -4.98 28.45 -6.44
CA TYR A 336 -6.04 28.44 -7.46
C TYR A 336 -7.23 29.32 -7.13
N ILE A 337 -7.58 29.51 -5.84
CA ILE A 337 -8.78 30.27 -5.45
C ILE A 337 -8.43 31.68 -5.00
N GLU A 338 -7.44 31.88 -4.11
CA GLU A 338 -7.03 33.22 -3.65
C GLU A 338 -6.45 34.10 -4.77
N LYS A 339 -5.82 33.50 -5.79
CA LYS A 339 -5.27 34.25 -6.92
C LYS A 339 -6.36 34.76 -7.89
N ASP A 340 -7.54 34.18 -7.85
CA ASP A 340 -8.66 34.56 -8.70
C ASP A 340 -9.65 35.46 -7.94
N ALA A 341 -9.58 36.77 -8.20
CA ALA A 341 -10.39 37.77 -7.50
C ALA A 341 -11.93 37.55 -7.64
N ALA A 342 -12.39 36.82 -8.68
CA ALA A 342 -13.79 36.47 -8.84
C ALA A 342 -14.23 35.36 -7.90
N LEU A 343 -13.38 34.35 -7.69
CA LEU A 343 -13.63 33.21 -6.81
C LEU A 343 -13.42 33.60 -5.33
N GLU A 344 -12.37 34.33 -5.01
CA GLU A 344 -12.07 34.80 -3.64
C GLU A 344 -13.26 35.58 -3.03
N ARG A 345 -13.96 36.37 -3.84
CA ARG A 345 -15.15 37.12 -3.39
C ARG A 345 -16.38 36.27 -3.16
N ARG A 346 -16.36 35.00 -3.60
CA ARG A 346 -17.52 34.09 -3.53
C ARG A 346 -17.38 32.98 -2.53
N PHE A 347 -16.13 32.51 -2.34
CA PHE A 347 -15.84 31.47 -1.38
C PHE A 347 -15.49 32.04 -0.01
N GLN A 348 -15.95 31.35 1.05
CA GLN A 348 -15.59 31.63 2.42
C GLN A 348 -14.82 30.43 2.97
N PRO A 349 -13.54 30.57 3.35
CA PRO A 349 -12.76 29.48 3.89
C PRO A 349 -13.29 29.02 5.26
N VAL A 350 -13.35 27.72 5.44
CA VAL A 350 -13.61 27.00 6.69
C VAL A 350 -12.42 26.08 6.92
N LYS A 351 -11.61 26.40 7.92
CA LYS A 351 -10.44 25.60 8.26
C LYS A 351 -10.89 24.32 8.98
N VAL A 352 -10.45 23.18 8.47
CA VAL A 352 -10.67 21.85 9.07
C VAL A 352 -9.32 21.37 9.58
N GLU A 353 -9.15 21.40 10.87
CA GLU A 353 -7.90 20.98 11.52
C GLU A 353 -7.90 19.46 11.79
N GLU A 354 -6.69 18.90 11.94
CA GLU A 354 -6.53 17.54 12.42
C GLU A 354 -7.14 17.41 13.82
N PRO A 355 -8.00 16.40 14.09
CA PRO A 355 -8.56 16.20 15.42
C PRO A 355 -7.47 15.80 16.42
N THR A 356 -7.67 16.16 17.68
CA THR A 356 -6.84 15.67 18.79
C THR A 356 -6.97 14.16 18.96
N GLU A 357 -6.04 13.54 19.69
CA GLU A 357 -6.10 12.09 19.96
C GLU A 357 -7.41 11.69 20.67
N SER A 358 -7.92 12.55 21.59
CA SER A 358 -9.20 12.31 22.28
C SER A 358 -10.40 12.36 21.34
N GLU A 359 -10.45 13.38 20.47
CA GLU A 359 -11.53 13.52 19.48
C GLU A 359 -11.47 12.40 18.44
N ALA A 360 -10.28 11.99 18.01
CA ALA A 360 -10.10 10.85 17.12
C ALA A 360 -10.59 9.54 17.76
N LEU A 361 -10.35 9.34 19.06
CA LEU A 361 -10.85 8.17 19.77
C LEU A 361 -12.39 8.18 19.84
N ASP A 362 -13.02 9.32 20.05
CA ASP A 362 -14.48 9.45 20.05
C ASP A 362 -15.08 9.19 18.65
N ILE A 363 -14.40 9.64 17.59
CA ILE A 363 -14.76 9.32 16.19
C ILE A 363 -14.72 7.81 15.98
N LEU A 364 -13.64 7.13 16.38
CA LEU A 364 -13.49 5.69 16.21
C LEU A 364 -14.53 4.91 17.00
N LYS A 365 -14.86 5.33 18.23
CA LYS A 365 -15.96 4.74 19.03
C LYS A 365 -17.31 4.85 18.32
N GLY A 366 -17.56 5.98 17.65
CA GLY A 366 -18.77 6.20 16.86
C GLY A 366 -18.85 5.30 15.62
N LEU A 367 -17.71 5.04 14.97
CA LEU A 367 -17.62 4.22 13.76
C LEU A 367 -17.54 2.71 14.05
N ARG A 368 -17.10 2.33 15.27
CA ARG A 368 -16.92 0.94 15.69
C ARG A 368 -18.06 -0.01 15.32
N PRO A 369 -19.37 0.28 15.58
CA PRO A 369 -20.45 -0.65 15.28
C PRO A 369 -20.60 -0.96 13.79
N TYR A 370 -20.16 -0.05 12.92
CA TYR A 370 -20.22 -0.19 11.46
C TYR A 370 -19.12 -1.13 10.97
N TYR A 371 -17.88 -0.94 11.46
CA TYR A 371 -16.75 -1.82 11.14
C TYR A 371 -16.93 -3.22 11.72
N GLU A 372 -17.44 -3.34 12.96
CA GLU A 372 -17.77 -4.64 13.58
C GLU A 372 -18.81 -5.43 12.76
N ARG A 373 -19.83 -4.72 12.25
CA ARG A 373 -20.86 -5.34 11.39
C ARG A 373 -20.32 -5.73 10.03
N HIS A 374 -19.44 -4.91 9.45
CA HIS A 374 -18.87 -5.15 8.13
C HIS A 374 -17.93 -6.37 8.14
N HIS A 375 -17.02 -6.44 9.09
CA HIS A 375 -16.02 -7.51 9.17
C HIS A 375 -16.47 -8.72 10.00
N GLY A 376 -17.57 -8.62 10.75
CA GLY A 376 -18.02 -9.69 11.63
C GLY A 376 -17.07 -9.98 12.79
N VAL A 377 -16.37 -8.95 13.30
CA VAL A 377 -15.40 -9.01 14.40
C VAL A 377 -15.83 -8.09 15.53
N GLU A 378 -15.37 -8.33 16.74
CA GLU A 378 -15.55 -7.46 17.90
C GLU A 378 -14.27 -6.63 18.09
N ILE A 379 -14.37 -5.29 18.18
CA ILE A 379 -13.23 -4.39 18.34
C ILE A 379 -13.16 -3.94 19.80
N THR A 380 -12.04 -4.21 20.48
CA THR A 380 -11.88 -3.84 21.91
C THR A 380 -11.56 -2.36 22.07
N ASP A 381 -11.84 -1.79 23.23
CA ASP A 381 -11.52 -0.39 23.54
C ASP A 381 -10.01 -0.15 23.52
N GLU A 382 -9.23 -1.15 24.00
CA GLU A 382 -7.75 -1.11 23.95
C GLU A 382 -7.24 -1.05 22.51
N ALA A 383 -7.90 -1.74 21.57
CA ALA A 383 -7.54 -1.68 20.14
C ALA A 383 -7.78 -0.29 19.54
N LEU A 384 -8.88 0.39 19.89
CA LEU A 384 -9.17 1.75 19.46
C LEU A 384 -8.13 2.74 19.99
N GLU A 385 -7.80 2.67 21.27
CA GLU A 385 -6.76 3.51 21.88
C GLU A 385 -5.39 3.23 21.26
N ALA A 386 -5.06 1.96 21.02
CA ALA A 386 -3.82 1.56 20.39
C ALA A 386 -3.73 2.08 18.94
N ALA A 387 -4.83 2.01 18.18
CA ALA A 387 -4.89 2.52 16.81
C ALA A 387 -4.59 4.03 16.75
N VAL A 388 -5.18 4.84 17.63
CA VAL A 388 -4.89 6.28 17.72
C VAL A 388 -3.45 6.52 18.14
N LYS A 389 -3.00 5.97 19.27
CA LYS A 389 -1.65 6.20 19.82
C LYS A 389 -0.55 5.73 18.86
N MET A 390 -0.72 4.54 18.26
CA MET A 390 0.27 3.99 17.33
C MET A 390 0.28 4.73 16.00
N SER A 391 -0.88 5.16 15.48
CA SER A 391 -0.94 5.96 14.25
C SER A 391 -0.25 7.31 14.40
N VAL A 392 -0.45 8.00 15.52
CA VAL A 392 0.22 9.29 15.82
C VAL A 392 1.73 9.07 15.94
N ARG A 393 2.15 8.01 16.62
CA ARG A 393 3.56 7.74 16.90
C ARG A 393 4.33 7.21 15.72
N TYR A 394 3.70 6.40 14.86
CA TYR A 394 4.39 5.60 13.84
C TYR A 394 4.03 5.95 12.40
N ILE A 395 2.95 6.68 12.15
CA ILE A 395 2.49 7.05 10.81
C ILE A 395 2.46 8.59 10.71
N ASN A 396 3.52 9.17 10.13
CA ASN A 396 3.72 10.62 10.08
C ASN A 396 3.36 11.24 8.72
N ASP A 397 3.07 10.42 7.71
CA ASP A 397 2.73 10.84 6.34
C ASP A 397 1.23 10.99 6.10
N ARG A 398 0.40 10.70 7.10
CA ARG A 398 -1.06 10.78 7.08
C ARG A 398 -1.59 11.48 8.32
N PHE A 399 -2.83 11.95 8.26
CA PHE A 399 -3.48 12.71 9.32
C PHE A 399 -4.60 11.91 10.00
N LEU A 400 -4.91 12.26 11.27
CA LEU A 400 -6.08 11.76 11.96
C LEU A 400 -7.35 12.38 11.35
N PRO A 401 -8.50 11.69 11.37
CA PRO A 401 -8.72 10.34 11.90
C PRO A 401 -8.42 9.22 10.91
N ASP A 402 -8.19 9.53 9.63
CA ASP A 402 -8.08 8.58 8.51
C ASP A 402 -7.06 7.48 8.77
N LYS A 403 -5.82 7.83 9.18
CA LYS A 403 -4.76 6.85 9.48
C LYS A 403 -5.13 5.87 10.60
N ALA A 404 -5.95 6.27 11.57
CA ALA A 404 -6.39 5.38 12.64
C ALA A 404 -7.58 4.51 12.23
N ILE A 405 -8.46 5.03 11.37
CA ILE A 405 -9.57 4.30 10.75
C ILE A 405 -9.01 3.18 9.86
N ASP A 406 -8.06 3.52 8.97
CA ASP A 406 -7.40 2.56 8.09
C ASP A 406 -6.72 1.42 8.86
N LEU A 407 -6.09 1.73 10.01
CA LEU A 407 -5.48 0.69 10.86
C LEU A 407 -6.52 -0.28 11.42
N ILE A 408 -7.68 0.22 11.85
CA ILE A 408 -8.76 -0.62 12.38
C ILE A 408 -9.36 -1.46 11.27
N ASP A 409 -9.58 -0.87 10.10
CA ASP A 409 -10.15 -1.56 8.95
C ASP A 409 -9.25 -2.71 8.49
N GLU A 410 -7.96 -2.45 8.29
CA GLU A 410 -7.00 -3.47 7.87
C GLU A 410 -6.76 -4.54 8.95
N ALA A 411 -6.68 -4.15 10.23
CA ALA A 411 -6.54 -5.11 11.33
C ALA A 411 -7.77 -6.02 11.42
N SER A 412 -8.98 -5.46 11.26
CA SER A 412 -10.25 -6.21 11.27
C SER A 412 -10.32 -7.19 10.10
N ALA A 413 -9.93 -6.74 8.89
CA ALA A 413 -9.82 -7.61 7.71
C ALA A 413 -8.79 -8.73 7.93
N GLY A 414 -7.63 -8.40 8.55
CA GLY A 414 -6.60 -9.38 8.89
C GLY A 414 -7.08 -10.45 9.87
N VAL A 415 -7.83 -10.07 10.91
CA VAL A 415 -8.42 -11.00 11.88
C VAL A 415 -9.49 -11.87 11.22
N GLN A 416 -10.33 -11.31 10.37
CA GLN A 416 -11.32 -12.05 9.59
C GLN A 416 -10.63 -13.09 8.70
N LEU A 417 -9.59 -12.72 7.97
CA LEU A 417 -8.84 -13.63 7.11
C LEU A 417 -8.13 -14.74 7.91
N ALA A 418 -7.52 -14.39 9.06
CA ALA A 418 -6.91 -15.37 9.96
C ALA A 418 -7.94 -16.34 10.57
N GLY A 419 -9.18 -15.88 10.77
CA GLY A 419 -10.30 -16.71 11.18
C GLY A 419 -10.74 -17.72 10.11
N TYR A 420 -10.48 -17.41 8.83
CA TYR A 420 -10.85 -18.20 7.65
C TYR A 420 -9.73 -19.13 7.15
N GLN A 421 -8.75 -19.46 7.98
CA GLN A 421 -7.71 -20.42 7.58
C GLN A 421 -8.31 -21.79 7.32
N VAL A 422 -8.23 -22.21 6.05
CA VAL A 422 -8.63 -23.55 5.62
C VAL A 422 -7.77 -24.58 6.34
N PRO A 423 -8.35 -25.60 7.02
CA PRO A 423 -7.57 -26.63 7.68
C PRO A 423 -6.72 -27.43 6.67
N ASP A 424 -5.46 -27.72 7.03
CA ASP A 424 -4.55 -28.52 6.17
C ASP A 424 -5.15 -29.85 5.71
N ASN A 425 -6.02 -30.44 6.52
CA ASN A 425 -6.75 -31.67 6.17
C ASN A 425 -7.71 -31.47 4.99
N MET A 426 -8.37 -30.30 4.90
CA MET A 426 -9.29 -30.00 3.82
C MET A 426 -8.54 -29.83 2.48
N ALA A 427 -7.40 -29.12 2.50
CA ALA A 427 -6.56 -28.95 1.32
C ALA A 427 -5.97 -30.31 0.83
N LYS A 428 -5.58 -31.19 1.76
CA LYS A 428 -5.08 -32.53 1.41
C LYS A 428 -6.18 -33.41 0.80
N GLU A 429 -7.40 -33.39 1.36
CA GLU A 429 -8.50 -34.18 0.81
C GLU A 429 -9.02 -33.64 -0.51
N GLU A 430 -9.01 -32.31 -0.73
CA GLU A 430 -9.27 -31.72 -2.05
C GLU A 430 -8.22 -32.14 -3.10
N GLN A 431 -6.95 -32.22 -2.71
CA GLN A 431 -5.88 -32.72 -3.58
C GLN A 431 -6.04 -34.21 -3.89
N THR A 432 -6.35 -35.03 -2.88
CA THR A 432 -6.59 -36.48 -3.12
C THR A 432 -7.84 -36.72 -3.97
N LEU A 433 -8.87 -35.91 -3.80
CA LEU A 433 -10.08 -36.00 -4.63
C LEU A 433 -9.75 -35.65 -6.10
N PHE A 434 -8.93 -34.64 -6.34
CA PHE A 434 -8.46 -34.28 -7.69
C PHE A 434 -7.63 -35.41 -8.33
N GLU A 435 -6.75 -36.06 -7.55
CA GLU A 435 -5.95 -37.19 -8.00
C GLU A 435 -6.85 -38.40 -8.37
N VAL A 436 -7.81 -38.77 -7.52
CA VAL A 436 -8.78 -39.86 -7.76
C VAL A 436 -9.67 -39.55 -8.98
N GLN A 437 -10.06 -38.29 -9.19
CA GLN A 437 -10.80 -37.90 -10.41
C GLN A 437 -9.97 -38.08 -11.66
N LYS A 438 -8.70 -37.71 -11.62
CA LYS A 438 -7.77 -37.91 -12.76
C LYS A 438 -7.49 -39.40 -13.04
N GLU A 439 -7.32 -40.19 -11.98
CA GLU A 439 -7.15 -41.65 -12.11
C GLU A 439 -8.41 -42.32 -12.69
N LYS A 440 -9.60 -41.90 -12.25
CA LYS A 440 -10.87 -42.40 -12.81
C LYS A 440 -11.01 -42.04 -14.29
N GLU A 441 -10.67 -40.82 -14.71
CA GLU A 441 -10.67 -40.43 -16.13
C GLU A 441 -9.67 -41.27 -16.94
N SER A 442 -8.51 -41.57 -16.36
CA SER A 442 -7.51 -42.44 -17.00
C SER A 442 -8.01 -43.91 -17.14
N ALA A 443 -8.65 -44.47 -16.10
CA ALA A 443 -9.22 -45.79 -16.10
C ALA A 443 -10.37 -45.93 -17.13
N ILE A 444 -11.23 -44.90 -17.21
CA ILE A 444 -12.28 -44.86 -18.26
C ILE A 444 -11.67 -44.83 -19.67
N SER A 445 -10.60 -44.05 -19.87
CA SER A 445 -9.91 -43.96 -21.16
C SER A 445 -9.19 -45.27 -21.57
N ALA A 446 -8.74 -46.03 -20.55
CA ALA A 446 -8.11 -47.36 -20.73
C ALA A 446 -9.13 -48.51 -20.91
N GLY A 447 -10.45 -48.24 -20.70
CA GLY A 447 -11.51 -49.25 -20.81
C GLY A 447 -11.65 -50.16 -19.61
N ASP A 448 -11.02 -49.81 -18.47
CA ASP A 448 -11.10 -50.57 -17.22
C ASP A 448 -12.25 -50.06 -16.37
N PHE A 449 -13.45 -50.64 -16.61
CA PHE A 449 -14.69 -50.24 -15.95
C PHE A 449 -14.78 -50.75 -14.51
N GLU A 450 -14.06 -51.81 -14.12
CA GLU A 450 -14.04 -52.26 -12.72
C GLU A 450 -13.25 -51.27 -11.84
N GLN A 451 -12.06 -50.87 -12.25
CA GLN A 451 -11.27 -49.82 -11.57
C GLN A 451 -12.01 -48.50 -11.54
N ALA A 452 -12.66 -48.09 -12.63
CA ALA A 452 -13.42 -46.85 -12.70
C ALA A 452 -14.58 -46.85 -11.70
N LYS A 453 -15.24 -48.00 -11.43
CA LYS A 453 -16.30 -48.14 -10.46
C LYS A 453 -15.79 -48.04 -9.03
N GLU A 454 -14.65 -48.65 -8.70
CA GLU A 454 -14.02 -48.54 -7.39
C GLU A 454 -13.57 -47.07 -7.10
N LEU A 455 -12.94 -46.43 -8.08
CA LEU A 455 -12.54 -45.03 -7.98
C LEU A 455 -13.75 -44.09 -7.82
N GLN A 456 -14.87 -44.40 -8.46
CA GLN A 456 -16.13 -43.64 -8.27
C GLN A 456 -16.69 -43.80 -6.89
N ALA A 457 -16.65 -45.01 -6.29
CA ALA A 457 -17.09 -45.22 -4.90
C ALA A 457 -16.19 -44.41 -3.93
N ARG A 458 -14.87 -44.45 -4.14
CA ARG A 458 -13.89 -43.73 -3.35
C ARG A 458 -14.07 -42.19 -3.48
N GLN A 459 -14.35 -41.69 -4.73
CA GLN A 459 -14.68 -40.30 -4.95
C GLN A 459 -15.91 -39.86 -4.13
N GLN A 460 -16.99 -40.64 -4.12
CA GLN A 460 -18.21 -40.34 -3.38
C GLN A 460 -17.99 -40.34 -1.85
N GLU A 461 -17.10 -41.16 -1.35
CA GLU A 461 -16.70 -41.20 0.05
C GLU A 461 -15.93 -39.93 0.44
N LEU A 462 -14.91 -39.58 -0.35
CA LEU A 462 -14.12 -38.35 -0.15
C LEU A 462 -14.97 -37.07 -0.27
N GLU A 463 -15.92 -37.03 -1.21
CA GLU A 463 -16.87 -35.91 -1.32
C GLU A 463 -17.75 -35.75 -0.07
N LYS A 464 -18.22 -36.86 0.53
CA LYS A 464 -18.98 -36.84 1.79
C LYS A 464 -18.13 -36.37 2.97
N ASP A 465 -16.88 -36.82 3.05
CA ASP A 465 -15.97 -36.43 4.11
C ASP A 465 -15.61 -34.95 3.98
N LEU A 466 -15.32 -34.47 2.77
CA LEU A 466 -15.12 -33.05 2.49
C LEU A 466 -16.34 -32.21 2.87
N GLU A 467 -17.54 -32.65 2.58
CA GLU A 467 -18.76 -31.93 2.94
C GLU A 467 -18.95 -31.88 4.48
N GLN A 468 -18.57 -32.92 5.20
CA GLN A 468 -18.59 -32.93 6.67
C GLN A 468 -17.51 -31.98 7.24
N ILE A 469 -16.30 -31.97 6.67
CA ILE A 469 -15.22 -31.07 7.07
C ILE A 469 -15.64 -29.62 6.81
N ARG A 470 -16.22 -29.31 5.63
CA ARG A 470 -16.77 -27.99 5.31
C ARG A 470 -17.85 -27.56 6.31
N LYS A 471 -18.81 -28.42 6.61
CA LYS A 471 -19.87 -28.10 7.60
C LYS A 471 -19.31 -27.88 9.01
N ARG A 472 -18.28 -28.64 9.43
CA ARG A 472 -17.60 -28.44 10.72
C ARG A 472 -16.81 -27.12 10.72
N PHE A 473 -16.12 -26.82 9.62
CA PHE A 473 -15.37 -25.60 9.45
C PHE A 473 -16.29 -24.37 9.48
N GLU A 474 -17.39 -24.36 8.72
CA GLU A 474 -18.37 -23.27 8.73
C GLU A 474 -18.98 -23.04 10.12
N ARG A 475 -19.31 -24.12 10.85
CA ARG A 475 -19.78 -24.01 12.23
C ARG A 475 -18.71 -23.43 13.15
N ARG A 476 -17.45 -23.82 12.97
CA ARG A 476 -16.31 -23.28 13.74
C ARG A 476 -16.08 -21.80 13.47
N CYS A 477 -16.17 -21.39 12.19
CA CYS A 477 -16.06 -19.98 11.81
C CYS A 477 -17.21 -19.14 12.38
N LYS A 478 -18.46 -19.66 12.35
CA LYS A 478 -19.63 -18.95 12.91
C LYS A 478 -19.61 -18.84 14.45
N ASN A 479 -19.01 -19.81 15.15
CA ASN A 479 -18.98 -19.84 16.60
C ASN A 479 -17.74 -19.18 17.23
N LYS A 480 -16.70 -18.82 16.42
CA LYS A 480 -15.49 -18.17 16.91
C LYS A 480 -15.75 -16.67 16.98
N LYS A 481 -15.85 -16.13 18.19
CA LYS A 481 -15.82 -14.67 18.38
C LYS A 481 -14.43 -14.18 17.99
N LEU A 482 -14.33 -13.54 16.83
CA LEU A 482 -13.13 -12.92 16.36
C LEU A 482 -13.03 -11.54 17.03
N GLN A 483 -11.92 -11.28 17.73
CA GLN A 483 -11.69 -10.01 18.41
C GLN A 483 -10.45 -9.35 17.86
N VAL A 484 -10.53 -8.03 17.64
CA VAL A 484 -9.39 -7.18 17.31
C VAL A 484 -8.86 -6.60 18.60
N THR A 485 -7.62 -6.94 18.93
CA THR A 485 -6.92 -6.48 20.13
C THR A 485 -5.77 -5.53 19.78
N GLU A 486 -5.07 -4.99 20.78
CA GLU A 486 -3.88 -4.17 20.58
C GLU A 486 -2.80 -4.90 19.75
N GLU A 487 -2.71 -6.24 19.88
CA GLU A 487 -1.69 -7.02 19.16
C GLU A 487 -1.89 -7.02 17.64
N GLU A 488 -3.16 -7.12 17.19
CA GLU A 488 -3.47 -7.08 15.76
C GLU A 488 -3.21 -5.69 15.18
N ILE A 489 -3.54 -4.63 15.92
CA ILE A 489 -3.19 -3.25 15.54
C ILE A 489 -1.67 -3.10 15.44
N ALA A 490 -0.92 -3.58 16.44
CA ALA A 490 0.54 -3.55 16.43
C ALA A 490 1.14 -4.34 15.25
N LYS A 491 0.51 -5.45 14.86
CA LYS A 491 0.91 -6.25 13.70
C LYS A 491 0.68 -5.47 12.39
N THR A 492 -0.45 -4.82 12.24
CA THR A 492 -0.76 -3.99 11.07
C THR A 492 0.22 -2.82 10.93
N VAL A 493 0.46 -2.10 12.04
CA VAL A 493 1.48 -1.03 12.08
C VAL A 493 2.86 -1.57 11.70
N SER A 494 3.22 -2.78 12.20
CA SER A 494 4.50 -3.42 11.86
C SER A 494 4.62 -3.74 10.36
N THR A 495 3.50 -4.11 9.72
CA THR A 495 3.47 -4.40 8.29
C THR A 495 3.66 -3.13 7.46
N TRP A 496 3.03 -2.02 7.84
CA TRP A 496 3.13 -0.74 7.13
C TRP A 496 4.50 -0.09 7.29
N THR A 497 4.97 -0.01 8.55
CA THR A 497 6.19 0.72 8.90
C THR A 497 7.45 -0.14 8.85
N LYS A 498 7.30 -1.47 8.71
CA LYS A 498 8.37 -2.48 8.84
C LYS A 498 9.07 -2.46 10.20
N ILE A 499 8.44 -1.88 11.21
CA ILE A 499 8.94 -1.83 12.59
C ILE A 499 8.33 -3.00 13.35
N PRO A 500 9.09 -3.82 14.07
CA PRO A 500 8.52 -4.92 14.84
C PRO A 500 7.83 -4.41 16.12
N VAL A 501 6.69 -3.70 15.97
CA VAL A 501 5.97 -3.07 17.09
C VAL A 501 5.47 -4.10 18.11
N GLN A 502 5.06 -5.30 17.68
CA GLN A 502 4.70 -6.40 18.57
C GLN A 502 5.81 -6.78 19.55
N ARG A 503 7.08 -6.73 19.08
CA ARG A 503 8.24 -7.00 19.95
C ARG A 503 8.55 -5.83 20.88
N LEU A 504 7.99 -4.64 20.63
CA LEU A 504 8.17 -3.45 21.45
C LEU A 504 7.22 -3.45 22.66
N ALA A 505 6.00 -4.01 22.56
CA ALA A 505 5.03 -4.02 23.65
C ALA A 505 5.37 -5.00 24.78
N GLU A 506 5.69 -6.26 24.49
CA GLU A 506 5.91 -7.29 25.53
C GLU A 506 7.35 -7.45 26.03
N GLY A 507 8.36 -7.08 25.22
CA GLY A 507 9.78 -7.33 25.50
C GLY A 507 10.59 -6.11 25.88
N GLU A 508 10.01 -4.90 25.89
CA GLU A 508 10.78 -3.66 25.99
C GLU A 508 11.58 -3.55 27.28
N SER A 509 11.05 -3.91 28.43
CA SER A 509 11.79 -3.79 29.70
C SER A 509 12.93 -4.81 29.80
N LYS A 510 12.72 -6.04 29.33
CA LYS A 510 13.76 -7.11 29.34
C LYS A 510 14.84 -6.91 28.25
N ARG A 511 14.44 -6.41 27.07
CA ARG A 511 15.38 -6.05 25.99
C ARG A 511 16.17 -4.79 26.30
N ARG A 512 15.57 -3.79 26.95
CA ARG A 512 16.24 -2.58 27.44
C ARG A 512 17.35 -2.90 28.41
N ALA A 513 17.16 -3.85 29.32
CA ALA A 513 18.19 -4.33 30.21
C ALA A 513 19.36 -5.04 29.46
N ARG A 514 19.05 -5.68 28.30
CA ARG A 514 20.03 -6.45 27.52
C ARG A 514 20.68 -5.66 26.37
N LEU A 515 20.29 -4.40 26.13
CA LEU A 515 20.79 -3.59 25.01
C LEU A 515 22.33 -3.52 25.01
N GLU A 516 22.94 -3.23 26.18
CA GLU A 516 24.37 -3.17 26.36
C GLU A 516 25.05 -4.52 26.01
N GLN A 517 24.48 -5.62 26.48
CA GLN A 517 24.99 -6.96 26.18
C GLN A 517 24.91 -7.30 24.69
N THR A 518 23.83 -6.82 24.02
CA THR A 518 23.66 -7.06 22.59
C THR A 518 24.66 -6.25 21.77
N LEU A 519 24.93 -5.00 22.15
CA LEU A 519 25.92 -4.15 21.50
C LEU A 519 27.35 -4.72 21.72
N HIS A 520 27.69 -5.21 22.94
CA HIS A 520 28.98 -5.84 23.25
C HIS A 520 29.26 -7.14 22.48
N LYS A 521 28.23 -7.83 21.98
CA LYS A 521 28.46 -9.01 21.11
C LYS A 521 29.11 -8.65 19.77
N ARG A 522 28.94 -7.43 19.29
CA ARG A 522 29.46 -6.96 18.00
C ARG A 522 30.61 -5.96 18.16
N VAL A 523 30.53 -5.11 19.19
CA VAL A 523 31.50 -4.03 19.43
C VAL A 523 32.39 -4.41 20.60
N VAL A 524 33.67 -4.54 20.33
CA VAL A 524 34.69 -4.98 21.31
C VAL A 524 35.52 -3.77 21.76
N GLY A 525 35.83 -3.69 23.05
CA GLY A 525 36.82 -2.75 23.59
C GLY A 525 36.39 -1.30 23.67
N GLN A 526 35.09 -0.98 23.57
CA GLN A 526 34.56 0.39 23.61
C GLN A 526 33.42 0.50 24.66
N GLU A 527 33.70 0.10 25.90
CA GLU A 527 32.69 -0.05 26.95
C GLU A 527 31.97 1.27 27.29
N GLU A 528 32.75 2.37 27.40
CA GLU A 528 32.14 3.69 27.66
C GLU A 528 31.21 4.15 26.53
N ALA A 529 31.61 3.92 25.28
CA ALA A 529 30.79 4.27 24.12
C ALA A 529 29.46 3.49 24.12
N VAL A 530 29.52 2.18 24.34
CA VAL A 530 28.33 1.32 24.39
C VAL A 530 27.41 1.71 25.54
N THR A 531 27.97 1.96 26.74
CA THR A 531 27.20 2.36 27.92
C THR A 531 26.53 3.73 27.73
N ALA A 532 27.24 4.73 27.18
CA ALA A 532 26.69 6.06 26.93
C ALA A 532 25.55 6.02 25.91
N VAL A 533 25.73 5.33 24.78
CA VAL A 533 24.70 5.14 23.78
C VAL A 533 23.48 4.40 24.35
N ALA A 534 23.70 3.32 25.10
CA ALA A 534 22.61 2.56 25.70
C ALA A 534 21.81 3.38 26.72
N LYS A 535 22.46 4.20 27.53
CA LYS A 535 21.82 5.11 28.50
C LYS A 535 20.96 6.17 27.78
N ALA A 536 21.50 6.82 26.75
CA ALA A 536 20.79 7.86 26.02
C ALA A 536 19.55 7.30 25.27
N VAL A 537 19.69 6.15 24.61
CA VAL A 537 18.56 5.46 23.96
C VAL A 537 17.50 5.03 24.98
N LYS A 538 17.91 4.54 26.15
CA LYS A 538 16.98 4.23 27.24
C LYS A 538 16.20 5.46 27.69
N ARG A 539 16.87 6.62 27.88
CA ARG A 539 16.21 7.89 28.26
C ARG A 539 15.19 8.34 27.20
N GLY A 540 15.56 8.32 25.93
CA GLY A 540 14.69 8.71 24.83
C GLY A 540 13.40 7.90 24.75
N ARG A 541 13.50 6.60 25.00
CA ARG A 541 12.37 5.67 24.90
C ARG A 541 11.42 5.69 26.09
N VAL A 542 11.90 6.04 27.29
CA VAL A 542 11.04 6.15 28.50
C VAL A 542 10.20 7.42 28.47
N GLY A 543 10.41 8.32 27.49
CA GLY A 543 9.65 9.58 27.40
C GLY A 543 10.16 10.69 28.32
N LEU A 544 11.36 10.53 28.91
CA LEU A 544 12.01 11.57 29.73
C LEU A 544 12.74 12.63 28.91
N LYS A 545 12.73 12.51 27.58
CA LYS A 545 13.35 13.45 26.65
C LYS A 545 12.32 14.43 26.09
N ASP A 546 12.78 15.60 25.67
CA ASP A 546 11.99 16.57 24.94
C ASP A 546 11.34 15.92 23.70
N PRO A 547 10.01 15.94 23.55
CA PRO A 547 9.30 15.29 22.45
C PRO A 547 9.65 15.90 21.08
N ASN A 548 10.22 17.11 21.05
CA ASN A 548 10.61 17.77 19.82
C ASN A 548 12.00 17.41 19.30
N ARG A 549 12.79 16.65 20.03
CA ARG A 549 14.17 16.28 19.66
C ARG A 549 14.28 14.83 19.17
N PRO A 550 15.28 14.50 18.33
CA PRO A 550 15.57 13.13 17.92
C PRO A 550 15.75 12.18 19.11
N THR A 551 15.48 10.88 18.95
CA THR A 551 15.60 9.87 20.04
C THR A 551 16.97 9.88 20.71
N GLY A 552 18.04 10.17 19.97
CA GLY A 552 19.40 10.35 20.46
C GLY A 552 20.28 11.06 19.45
N SER A 553 21.21 11.88 19.92
CA SER A 553 22.18 12.57 19.07
C SER A 553 23.58 12.35 19.61
N PHE A 554 24.47 11.80 18.79
CA PHE A 554 25.82 11.36 19.21
C PHE A 554 26.89 11.90 18.28
N LEU A 555 28.01 12.33 18.84
CA LEU A 555 29.23 12.62 18.09
C LEU A 555 30.32 11.61 18.46
N PHE A 556 30.70 10.74 17.51
CA PHE A 556 31.73 9.74 17.69
C PHE A 556 33.08 10.27 17.19
N LEU A 557 34.03 10.42 18.08
CA LEU A 557 35.36 10.94 17.81
C LEU A 557 36.41 9.81 17.91
N GLY A 558 37.39 9.83 17.04
CA GLY A 558 38.52 8.89 17.16
C GLY A 558 39.09 8.46 15.81
N PRO A 559 40.20 7.69 15.81
CA PRO A 559 40.87 7.25 14.59
C PRO A 559 40.02 6.33 13.73
N THR A 560 40.45 6.07 12.52
CA THR A 560 39.73 5.16 11.60
C THR A 560 39.86 3.71 12.09
N GLY A 561 38.80 2.91 11.90
CA GLY A 561 38.86 1.47 12.17
C GLY A 561 38.70 1.04 13.64
N VAL A 562 38.34 1.95 14.57
CA VAL A 562 38.11 1.64 16.01
C VAL A 562 36.68 1.17 16.32
N GLY A 563 35.77 1.13 15.32
CA GLY A 563 34.42 0.58 15.50
C GLY A 563 33.28 1.60 15.47
N LYS A 564 33.50 2.88 15.12
CA LYS A 564 32.44 3.94 15.04
C LYS A 564 31.26 3.51 14.19
N THR A 565 31.50 3.14 12.95
CA THR A 565 30.46 2.71 12.00
C THR A 565 29.85 1.37 12.40
N GLU A 566 30.62 0.46 13.04
CA GLU A 566 30.11 -0.83 13.49
C GLU A 566 29.16 -0.68 14.69
N LEU A 567 29.43 0.26 15.61
CA LEU A 567 28.51 0.58 16.69
C LEU A 567 27.19 1.16 16.15
N SER A 568 27.25 1.98 15.09
CA SER A 568 26.07 2.53 14.42
C SER A 568 25.22 1.41 13.79
N LYS A 569 25.83 0.41 13.14
CA LYS A 569 25.15 -0.77 12.60
C LYS A 569 24.54 -1.65 13.69
N ALA A 570 25.34 -1.93 14.73
CA ALA A 570 24.87 -2.70 15.88
C ALA A 570 23.70 -2.03 16.59
N LEU A 571 23.71 -0.69 16.68
CA LEU A 571 22.61 0.09 17.23
C LEU A 571 21.34 -0.01 16.35
N ALA A 572 21.49 0.10 15.03
CA ALA A 572 20.37 -0.05 14.09
C ALA A 572 19.70 -1.42 14.24
N GLU A 573 20.49 -2.49 14.29
CA GLU A 573 19.98 -3.85 14.49
C GLU A 573 19.33 -4.04 15.87
N ALA A 574 19.97 -3.56 16.93
CA ALA A 574 19.47 -3.74 18.30
C ALA A 574 18.20 -2.95 18.60
N VAL A 575 18.07 -1.73 18.03
CA VAL A 575 16.98 -0.79 18.29
C VAL A 575 15.82 -0.97 17.30
N PHE A 576 16.14 -1.14 16.01
CA PHE A 576 15.16 -1.18 14.92
C PHE A 576 15.00 -2.58 14.30
N GLY A 577 15.79 -3.58 14.74
CA GLY A 577 15.65 -4.98 14.37
C GLY A 577 16.34 -5.39 13.06
N THR A 578 16.89 -4.45 12.29
CA THR A 578 17.59 -4.69 11.01
C THR A 578 18.73 -3.70 10.80
N GLU A 579 19.85 -4.16 10.23
CA GLU A 579 20.95 -3.28 9.81
C GLU A 579 20.55 -2.32 8.68
N GLN A 580 19.54 -2.68 7.90
CA GLN A 580 19.02 -1.84 6.79
C GLN A 580 18.35 -0.56 7.28
N ALA A 581 18.01 -0.49 8.58
CA ALA A 581 17.52 0.74 9.21
C ALA A 581 18.63 1.80 9.40
N LEU A 582 19.86 1.57 8.91
CA LEU A 582 20.95 2.54 8.90
C LEU A 582 20.96 3.35 7.59
N ILE A 583 20.68 4.63 7.69
CA ILE A 583 20.83 5.61 6.60
C ILE A 583 22.22 6.24 6.73
N ARG A 584 23.17 5.85 5.87
CA ARG A 584 24.52 6.44 5.85
C ARG A 584 24.58 7.57 4.83
N VAL A 585 25.12 8.71 5.26
CA VAL A 585 25.41 9.90 4.46
C VAL A 585 26.89 10.24 4.63
N ASP A 586 27.68 10.16 3.57
CA ASP A 586 29.10 10.48 3.57
C ASP A 586 29.29 11.99 3.30
N MET A 587 29.83 12.70 4.29
CA MET A 587 29.97 14.15 4.19
C MET A 587 31.06 14.59 3.21
N SER A 588 31.89 13.67 2.75
CA SER A 588 32.84 13.97 1.65
C SER A 588 32.16 14.32 0.34
N GLU A 589 30.91 13.90 0.13
CA GLU A 589 30.10 14.24 -1.05
C GLU A 589 29.42 15.63 -0.93
N TYR A 590 29.47 16.25 0.28
CA TYR A 590 28.76 17.50 0.61
C TYR A 590 29.73 18.61 1.04
N MET A 591 30.90 18.67 0.43
CA MET A 591 31.94 19.68 0.70
C MET A 591 31.61 21.03 0.05
N GLU A 592 30.83 21.05 -1.03
CA GLU A 592 30.51 22.24 -1.82
C GLU A 592 29.09 22.72 -1.54
N LYS A 593 28.88 24.05 -1.61
CA LYS A 593 27.60 24.68 -1.31
C LYS A 593 26.42 24.11 -2.11
N HIS A 594 26.59 23.87 -3.39
CA HIS A 594 25.54 23.31 -4.25
C HIS A 594 25.24 21.83 -3.97
N SER A 595 26.15 21.09 -3.33
CA SER A 595 25.88 19.73 -2.90
C SER A 595 24.92 19.66 -1.71
N VAL A 596 24.82 20.73 -0.91
CA VAL A 596 23.91 20.79 0.23
C VAL A 596 22.45 20.72 -0.20
N SER A 597 22.10 21.31 -1.34
CA SER A 597 20.73 21.20 -1.91
C SER A 597 20.34 19.77 -2.26
N LYS A 598 21.30 18.87 -2.51
CA LYS A 598 20.99 17.43 -2.69
C LYS A 598 20.47 16.76 -1.41
N LEU A 599 20.77 17.31 -0.20
CA LEU A 599 20.27 16.74 1.05
C LEU A 599 18.79 17.01 1.26
N ILE A 600 18.33 18.25 1.00
CA ILE A 600 16.98 18.73 1.30
C ILE A 600 16.12 19.00 0.05
N GLY A 601 16.72 18.91 -1.14
CA GLY A 601 16.12 19.24 -2.44
C GLY A 601 16.57 20.60 -2.99
N SER A 602 16.43 20.77 -4.31
CA SER A 602 16.73 22.03 -5.01
C SER A 602 15.55 23.00 -4.91
N PRO A 603 15.79 24.31 -4.76
CA PRO A 603 14.73 25.32 -4.78
C PRO A 603 13.95 25.31 -6.11
N PRO A 604 12.69 25.81 -6.13
CA PRO A 604 11.89 25.93 -7.35
C PRO A 604 12.66 26.66 -8.46
N GLY A 605 12.66 26.10 -9.66
CA GLY A 605 13.34 26.67 -10.84
C GLY A 605 14.77 26.20 -11.07
N TYR A 606 15.33 25.35 -10.20
CA TYR A 606 16.64 24.74 -10.41
C TYR A 606 16.50 23.28 -10.89
N VAL A 607 17.50 22.81 -11.65
CA VAL A 607 17.57 21.41 -12.11
C VAL A 607 17.58 20.47 -10.90
N GLY A 608 16.71 19.44 -10.92
CA GLY A 608 16.56 18.46 -9.82
C GLY A 608 15.50 18.83 -8.77
N TYR A 609 14.66 19.83 -8.99
CA TYR A 609 13.55 20.17 -8.08
C TYR A 609 12.56 19.01 -7.89
N GLU A 610 12.26 18.24 -8.95
CA GLU A 610 11.32 17.11 -8.89
C GLU A 610 11.89 15.87 -8.19
N GLU A 611 13.23 15.73 -8.11
CA GLU A 611 13.88 14.54 -7.54
C GLU A 611 13.83 14.48 -6.00
N GLY A 612 13.46 15.60 -5.33
CA GLY A 612 13.47 15.70 -3.86
C GLY A 612 14.87 15.63 -3.24
N GLY A 613 14.99 15.82 -1.93
CA GLY A 613 16.26 15.71 -1.21
C GLY A 613 16.60 14.27 -0.85
N GLN A 614 17.85 13.86 -1.06
CA GLN A 614 18.29 12.48 -0.79
C GLN A 614 18.12 12.06 0.69
N LEU A 615 18.42 12.98 1.62
CA LEU A 615 18.24 12.72 3.06
C LEU A 615 16.76 12.78 3.44
N SER A 616 16.06 13.83 3.02
CA SER A 616 14.64 14.04 3.33
C SER A 616 13.78 12.88 2.84
N GLU A 617 13.98 12.40 1.62
CA GLU A 617 13.25 11.25 1.08
C GLU A 617 13.58 9.93 1.79
N LYS A 618 14.87 9.66 2.10
CA LYS A 618 15.26 8.44 2.81
C LYS A 618 14.66 8.39 4.22
N VAL A 619 14.65 9.52 4.95
CA VAL A 619 14.10 9.59 6.29
C VAL A 619 12.57 9.56 6.25
N ARG A 620 11.93 10.24 5.29
CA ARG A 620 10.48 10.18 5.11
C ARG A 620 9.97 8.76 4.87
N ARG A 621 10.73 7.96 4.07
CA ARG A 621 10.38 6.55 3.81
C ARG A 621 10.72 5.63 4.98
N ASN A 622 11.71 5.98 5.80
CA ASN A 622 12.15 5.21 6.95
C ASN A 622 12.35 6.13 8.17
N PRO A 623 11.26 6.62 8.79
CA PRO A 623 11.33 7.55 9.92
C PRO A 623 11.94 6.92 11.18
N TYR A 624 11.98 5.59 11.23
CA TYR A 624 12.59 4.81 12.31
C TYR A 624 13.93 4.25 11.84
N SER A 625 14.98 5.05 11.97
CA SER A 625 16.30 4.70 11.46
C SER A 625 17.41 5.34 12.29
N VAL A 626 18.61 4.79 12.15
CA VAL A 626 19.84 5.46 12.55
C VAL A 626 20.34 6.25 11.35
N VAL A 627 20.47 7.56 11.50
CA VAL A 627 21.07 8.42 10.47
C VAL A 627 22.53 8.66 10.84
N LEU A 628 23.42 8.13 10.04
CA LEU A 628 24.87 8.23 10.23
C LEU A 628 25.46 9.26 9.27
N PHE A 629 25.93 10.38 9.78
CA PHE A 629 26.74 11.36 9.07
C PHE A 629 28.22 11.01 9.25
N ASP A 630 28.84 10.45 8.23
CA ASP A 630 30.23 10.01 8.29
C ASP A 630 31.17 11.14 7.86
N GLU A 631 32.29 11.34 8.59
CA GLU A 631 33.29 12.37 8.36
C GLU A 631 32.74 13.81 8.36
N ILE A 632 31.95 14.14 9.42
CA ILE A 632 31.23 15.43 9.56
C ILE A 632 32.14 16.67 9.44
N GLU A 633 33.43 16.54 9.76
CA GLU A 633 34.43 17.62 9.63
C GLU A 633 34.65 18.07 8.19
N LYS A 634 34.25 17.28 7.21
CA LYS A 634 34.38 17.61 5.78
C LYS A 634 33.18 18.36 5.21
N ALA A 635 32.07 18.39 5.97
CA ALA A 635 30.84 18.99 5.54
C ALA A 635 30.95 20.51 5.32
N HIS A 636 30.23 21.04 4.30
CA HIS A 636 30.09 22.47 4.14
C HIS A 636 29.40 23.11 5.35
N PRO A 637 29.73 24.35 5.75
CA PRO A 637 29.10 25.03 6.88
C PRO A 637 27.57 25.07 6.87
N ASP A 638 26.94 25.12 5.72
CA ASP A 638 25.49 25.13 5.58
C ASP A 638 24.83 23.80 6.02
N VAL A 639 25.55 22.67 5.98
CA VAL A 639 25.06 21.39 6.50
C VAL A 639 24.83 21.46 8.01
N PHE A 640 25.70 22.20 8.74
CA PHE A 640 25.52 22.38 10.17
C PHE A 640 24.25 23.16 10.52
N ASN A 641 23.84 24.12 9.68
CA ASN A 641 22.59 24.86 9.88
C ASN A 641 21.37 23.91 9.74
N ILE A 642 21.40 22.97 8.81
CA ILE A 642 20.36 21.93 8.68
C ILE A 642 20.38 21.02 9.89
N LEU A 643 21.55 20.58 10.33
CA LEU A 643 21.67 19.70 11.50
C LEU A 643 21.22 20.39 12.78
N LEU A 644 21.47 21.71 12.94
CA LEU A 644 20.95 22.49 14.05
C LEU A 644 19.42 22.42 14.13
N GLN A 645 18.74 22.57 12.99
CA GLN A 645 17.28 22.46 12.92
C GLN A 645 16.81 21.06 13.30
N VAL A 646 17.50 20.01 12.81
CA VAL A 646 17.18 18.62 13.16
C VAL A 646 17.34 18.37 14.67
N LEU A 647 18.42 18.89 15.28
CA LEU A 647 18.77 18.64 16.68
C LEU A 647 17.86 19.42 17.67
N ASP A 648 17.32 20.58 17.26
CA ASP A 648 16.44 21.40 18.10
C ASP A 648 14.97 21.08 17.91
N ASP A 649 14.51 21.15 16.63
CA ASP A 649 13.10 21.07 16.28
C ASP A 649 12.67 19.64 15.89
N GLY A 650 13.63 18.72 15.71
CA GLY A 650 13.39 17.35 15.29
C GLY A 650 12.78 17.20 13.91
N HIS A 651 12.80 18.25 13.10
CA HIS A 651 12.32 18.18 11.70
C HIS A 651 13.13 19.09 10.79
N ILE A 652 13.06 18.84 9.48
CA ILE A 652 13.54 19.75 8.44
C ILE A 652 12.42 20.05 7.47
N THR A 653 12.45 21.23 6.85
CA THR A 653 11.56 21.56 5.76
C THR A 653 12.31 21.31 4.45
N ASP A 654 11.77 20.43 3.59
CA ASP A 654 12.36 20.16 2.28
C ASP A 654 12.11 21.32 1.30
N ALA A 655 12.73 21.25 0.12
CA ALA A 655 12.58 22.28 -0.90
C ALA A 655 11.15 22.38 -1.47
N GLN A 656 10.31 21.37 -1.23
CA GLN A 656 8.89 21.36 -1.62
C GLN A 656 7.97 21.88 -0.51
N GLY A 657 8.54 22.40 0.61
CA GLY A 657 7.77 22.91 1.74
C GLY A 657 7.29 21.85 2.72
N ARG A 658 7.58 20.57 2.50
CA ARG A 658 7.11 19.48 3.35
C ARG A 658 8.01 19.35 4.59
N LYS A 659 7.38 19.13 5.74
CA LYS A 659 8.08 18.82 6.98
C LYS A 659 8.46 17.35 7.04
N VAL A 660 9.75 17.06 7.19
CA VAL A 660 10.29 15.70 7.35
C VAL A 660 10.70 15.52 8.81
N ASP A 661 10.10 14.55 9.48
CA ASP A 661 10.26 14.31 10.92
C ASP A 661 11.46 13.40 11.21
N PHE A 662 12.33 13.87 12.14
CA PHE A 662 13.50 13.16 12.66
C PHE A 662 13.35 12.78 14.14
N LYS A 663 12.22 13.06 14.78
CA LYS A 663 12.02 12.84 16.24
C LYS A 663 12.22 11.38 16.63
N GLN A 664 11.89 10.47 15.74
CA GLN A 664 12.03 9.04 15.97
C GLN A 664 13.37 8.47 15.47
N THR A 665 14.24 9.29 14.87
CA THR A 665 15.57 8.86 14.41
C THR A 665 16.61 8.94 15.52
N CYS A 666 17.68 8.18 15.36
CA CYS A 666 18.91 8.30 16.15
C CYS A 666 20.00 8.90 15.26
N ILE A 667 20.47 10.10 15.61
CA ILE A 667 21.48 10.82 14.83
C ILE A 667 22.86 10.45 15.35
N ILE A 668 23.72 9.95 14.47
CA ILE A 668 25.13 9.66 14.76
C ILE A 668 26.01 10.43 13.77
N MET A 669 26.92 11.20 14.29
CA MET A 669 27.94 11.90 13.52
C MET A 669 29.30 11.29 13.84
N THR A 670 30.12 10.97 12.85
CA THR A 670 31.49 10.51 13.07
C THR A 670 32.49 11.55 12.64
N SER A 671 33.58 11.67 13.41
CA SER A 671 34.68 12.53 13.04
C SER A 671 36.04 11.88 13.38
N ASN A 672 37.03 12.23 12.59
CA ASN A 672 38.44 11.86 12.85
C ASN A 672 39.21 13.01 13.53
N ALA A 673 38.50 14.08 13.93
CA ALA A 673 39.09 15.19 14.68
C ALA A 673 39.79 14.68 15.96
N GLY A 674 40.98 15.18 16.23
CA GLY A 674 41.78 14.75 17.39
C GLY A 674 42.41 13.38 17.27
N ALA A 675 42.27 12.68 16.13
CA ALA A 675 42.84 11.33 15.96
C ALA A 675 44.36 11.29 16.20
N GLN A 676 45.09 12.34 15.86
CA GLN A 676 46.55 12.40 16.09
C GLN A 676 46.91 12.42 17.61
N ASN A 677 46.08 13.11 18.41
CA ASN A 677 46.26 13.17 19.86
C ASN A 677 45.94 11.84 20.55
N ILE A 678 45.10 11.01 19.93
CA ILE A 678 44.77 9.66 20.39
C ILE A 678 45.90 8.67 20.04
N VAL A 679 46.49 8.83 18.83
CA VAL A 679 47.52 7.88 18.31
C VAL A 679 48.89 8.14 18.92
N ALA A 680 49.23 9.39 19.20
CA ALA A 680 50.54 9.78 19.75
C ALA A 680 50.37 10.80 20.89
N PRO A 681 50.00 10.37 22.10
CA PRO A 681 49.90 11.29 23.22
C PRO A 681 51.29 11.86 23.51
N LYS A 682 51.46 13.19 23.33
CA LYS A 682 52.72 13.90 23.70
C LYS A 682 52.83 13.92 25.22
N ARG A 683 53.54 12.93 25.80
CA ARG A 683 53.94 13.00 27.23
C ARG A 683 55.19 13.86 27.35
N LEU A 684 55.04 15.03 27.92
CA LEU A 684 56.12 15.81 28.48
C LEU A 684 56.17 15.49 29.99
N GLY A 685 57.08 14.56 30.39
CA GLY A 685 57.39 14.33 31.81
C GLY A 685 57.30 12.89 32.28
N PHE A 686 58.37 12.47 32.98
CA PHE A 686 58.48 11.19 33.67
C PHE A 686 57.40 11.03 34.75
N LEU A 687 56.37 10.24 34.52
CA LEU A 687 55.61 9.60 35.58
C LEU A 687 55.15 8.22 35.08
N SER A 688 55.75 7.23 35.73
CA SER A 688 55.47 5.81 35.60
C SER A 688 54.14 5.49 36.31
N THR A 689 53.37 4.59 35.67
CA THR A 689 52.45 3.62 36.26
C THR A 689 51.06 4.04 36.68
N GLU A 690 50.11 3.28 36.11
CA GLU A 690 48.93 2.75 36.75
C GLU A 690 47.72 3.67 36.98
N ASP A 691 47.29 4.43 35.93
CA ASP A 691 45.90 4.89 35.94
C ASP A 691 45.39 5.07 34.49
N GLU A 692 45.04 3.96 33.84
CA GLU A 692 44.40 3.98 32.49
C GLU A 692 43.26 4.97 32.40
N ARG A 693 42.54 5.22 33.50
CA ARG A 693 41.43 6.19 33.58
C ARG A 693 41.94 7.64 33.48
N LYS A 694 43.05 7.99 34.15
CA LYS A 694 43.60 9.37 34.08
C LYS A 694 44.20 9.66 32.72
N ASP A 695 44.80 8.66 32.08
CA ASP A 695 45.34 8.76 30.73
C ASP A 695 44.16 8.98 29.70
N TYR A 696 43.05 8.29 29.89
CA TYR A 696 41.86 8.47 29.06
C TYR A 696 41.21 9.86 29.26
N GLU A 697 41.07 10.32 30.51
CA GLU A 697 40.50 11.66 30.78
C GLU A 697 41.38 12.80 30.20
N TYR A 698 42.71 12.66 30.29
CA TYR A 698 43.61 13.62 29.65
C TYR A 698 43.51 13.62 28.13
N MET A 699 43.52 12.44 27.53
CA MET A 699 43.35 12.29 26.09
C MET A 699 41.98 12.88 25.65
N LYS A 700 40.91 12.60 26.36
CA LYS A 700 39.58 13.13 26.13
C LYS A 700 39.56 14.64 26.19
N GLY A 701 40.26 15.24 27.16
CA GLY A 701 40.42 16.70 27.30
C GLY A 701 41.06 17.33 26.04
N GLN A 702 42.17 16.76 25.56
CA GLN A 702 42.85 17.26 24.34
C GLN A 702 42.01 17.13 23.08
N VAL A 703 41.35 16.00 22.92
CA VAL A 703 40.42 15.81 21.79
C VAL A 703 39.26 16.80 21.84
N MET A 704 38.71 17.06 23.03
CA MET A 704 37.64 18.02 23.21
C MET A 704 38.05 19.48 22.93
N GLU A 705 39.30 19.86 23.22
CA GLU A 705 39.83 21.18 22.85
C GLU A 705 39.89 21.34 21.33
N GLU A 706 40.35 20.32 20.61
CA GLU A 706 40.41 20.34 19.14
C GLU A 706 39.00 20.41 18.51
N VAL A 707 38.08 19.61 19.04
CA VAL A 707 36.66 19.63 18.63
C VAL A 707 36.03 21.00 18.86
N LYS A 708 36.29 21.67 19.99
CA LYS A 708 35.82 23.04 20.25
C LYS A 708 36.39 24.10 19.30
N ARG A 709 37.56 23.83 18.71
CA ARG A 709 38.15 24.71 17.67
C ARG A 709 37.52 24.49 16.30
N MET A 710 37.11 23.25 16.00
CA MET A 710 36.54 22.89 14.70
C MET A 710 35.04 23.18 14.57
N PHE A 711 34.29 22.95 15.65
CA PHE A 711 32.83 23.07 15.64
C PHE A 711 32.36 24.24 16.52
N LYS A 712 31.32 24.90 16.07
CA LYS A 712 30.72 26.02 16.81
C LYS A 712 30.18 25.53 18.16
N PRO A 713 30.31 26.29 19.25
CA PRO A 713 29.77 25.92 20.57
C PRO A 713 28.27 25.65 20.55
N GLU A 714 27.53 26.38 19.74
CA GLU A 714 26.11 26.21 19.54
C GLU A 714 25.74 24.80 19.06
N PHE A 715 26.50 24.25 18.12
CA PHE A 715 26.29 22.91 17.60
C PHE A 715 26.62 21.83 18.63
N LEU A 716 27.77 21.98 19.36
CA LEU A 716 28.20 21.01 20.34
C LEU A 716 27.22 20.91 21.54
N ASN A 717 26.60 22.03 21.94
CA ASN A 717 25.66 22.07 23.06
C ASN A 717 24.31 21.40 22.77
N ARG A 718 24.02 21.10 21.49
CA ARG A 718 22.79 20.42 21.08
C ARG A 718 22.93 18.92 20.93
N ILE A 719 24.17 18.42 21.02
CA ILE A 719 24.47 17.01 20.96
C ILE A 719 24.28 16.39 22.35
N ASP A 720 23.53 15.29 22.44
CA ASP A 720 23.27 14.62 23.72
C ASP A 720 24.52 14.05 24.36
N GLU A 721 25.40 13.42 23.58
CA GLU A 721 26.64 12.81 24.10
C GLU A 721 27.76 12.89 23.05
N ILE A 722 28.94 13.30 23.50
CA ILE A 722 30.19 13.29 22.71
C ILE A 722 31.06 12.16 23.23
N ILE A 723 31.35 11.19 22.37
CA ILE A 723 31.95 9.93 22.71
C ILE A 723 33.32 9.81 22.02
N VAL A 724 34.38 9.64 22.80
CA VAL A 724 35.72 9.46 22.28
C VAL A 724 36.09 7.97 22.30
N PHE A 725 36.34 7.43 21.11
CA PHE A 725 36.79 6.06 20.91
C PHE A 725 38.28 5.95 21.12
N HIS A 726 38.69 4.99 21.91
CA HIS A 726 40.11 4.72 22.15
C HIS A 726 40.66 3.71 21.14
N GLN A 727 42.01 3.61 21.12
CA GLN A 727 42.67 2.64 20.27
C GLN A 727 42.35 1.22 20.72
N LEU A 728 42.30 0.31 19.77
CA LEU A 728 42.12 -1.12 20.05
C LEU A 728 43.42 -1.76 20.54
N THR A 729 43.31 -2.53 21.61
CA THR A 729 44.40 -3.32 22.14
C THR A 729 44.61 -4.62 21.34
N LYS A 730 45.77 -5.27 21.50
CA LYS A 730 45.98 -6.61 20.89
C LYS A 730 44.95 -7.64 21.35
N ALA A 731 44.47 -7.54 22.59
CA ALA A 731 43.43 -8.40 23.15
C ALA A 731 42.08 -8.17 22.45
N ASP A 732 41.76 -6.92 22.17
CA ASP A 732 40.53 -6.57 21.42
C ASP A 732 40.61 -7.06 19.99
N MET A 733 41.78 -6.94 19.35
CA MET A 733 41.97 -7.45 17.98
C MET A 733 41.76 -8.97 17.87
N LYS A 734 42.18 -9.74 18.89
CA LYS A 734 41.91 -11.19 18.96
C LYS A 734 40.42 -11.47 19.05
N LYS A 735 39.65 -10.72 19.85
CA LYS A 735 38.19 -10.87 19.95
C LYS A 735 37.50 -10.48 18.66
N ILE A 736 37.91 -9.37 18.03
CA ILE A 736 37.36 -8.93 16.73
C ILE A 736 37.60 -9.97 15.64
N LEU A 737 38.85 -10.54 15.61
CA LEU A 737 39.16 -11.62 14.67
C LEU A 737 38.25 -12.83 14.86
N GLN A 738 37.92 -13.22 16.08
CA GLN A 738 37.02 -14.33 16.36
C GLN A 738 35.61 -14.06 15.85
N ILE A 739 35.11 -12.82 15.94
CA ILE A 739 33.81 -12.43 15.41
C ILE A 739 33.81 -12.51 13.88
N LEU A 740 34.84 -11.96 13.22
CA LEU A 740 34.95 -11.96 11.75
C LEU A 740 35.10 -13.39 11.19
N LEU A 741 35.87 -14.25 11.88
CA LEU A 741 36.02 -15.64 11.49
C LEU A 741 34.72 -16.43 11.66
N LYS A 742 33.97 -16.22 12.73
CA LYS A 742 32.64 -16.84 12.91
C LYS A 742 31.67 -16.45 11.79
N ASP A 743 31.70 -15.19 11.35
CA ASP A 743 30.86 -14.75 10.19
C ASP A 743 31.32 -15.43 8.88
N LEU A 744 32.62 -15.61 8.69
CA LEU A 744 33.13 -16.35 7.53
C LEU A 744 32.76 -17.84 7.60
N GLU A 745 32.94 -18.50 8.77
CA GLU A 745 32.54 -19.89 9.01
C GLU A 745 31.06 -20.10 8.71
N ARG A 746 30.18 -19.15 9.16
CA ARG A 746 28.76 -19.20 8.89
C ARG A 746 28.47 -19.09 7.38
N ARG A 747 29.08 -18.12 6.67
CA ARG A 747 28.91 -17.95 5.22
C ARG A 747 29.36 -19.19 4.44
N CYS A 748 30.49 -19.77 4.80
CA CYS A 748 30.98 -21.01 4.18
C CYS A 748 29.99 -22.17 4.36
N LYS A 749 29.38 -22.28 5.56
CA LYS A 749 28.40 -23.32 5.86
C LYS A 749 27.08 -23.12 5.14
N GLU A 750 26.54 -21.90 5.14
CA GLU A 750 25.23 -21.58 4.54
C GLU A 750 25.25 -21.58 3.00
N GLN A 751 26.34 -21.09 2.38
CA GLN A 751 26.40 -20.91 0.93
C GLN A 751 27.08 -22.08 0.20
N MET A 752 28.08 -22.71 0.84
CA MET A 752 28.95 -23.71 0.21
C MET A 752 28.86 -25.08 0.87
N ASP A 753 28.15 -25.20 2.02
CA ASP A 753 28.08 -26.42 2.84
C ASP A 753 29.48 -26.93 3.25
N ILE A 754 30.42 -26.00 3.51
CA ILE A 754 31.78 -26.27 3.94
C ILE A 754 31.95 -25.86 5.40
N GLU A 755 32.41 -26.75 6.26
CA GLU A 755 32.73 -26.44 7.65
C GLU A 755 34.21 -26.01 7.79
N LEU A 756 34.42 -24.68 7.91
CA LEU A 756 35.78 -24.11 8.09
C LEU A 756 36.16 -24.08 9.59
N LYS A 757 37.32 -24.62 9.93
CA LYS A 757 37.90 -24.57 11.29
C LYS A 757 39.25 -23.86 11.23
N VAL A 758 39.38 -22.69 11.86
CA VAL A 758 40.64 -21.93 11.89
C VAL A 758 41.38 -22.18 13.19
N ARG A 759 42.63 -22.71 13.10
CA ARG A 759 43.46 -23.01 14.26
C ARG A 759 43.96 -21.73 14.94
N ASP A 760 44.21 -21.77 16.25
CA ASP A 760 44.66 -20.62 17.03
C ASP A 760 46.00 -20.05 16.58
N THR A 761 46.91 -20.89 16.08
CA THR A 761 48.19 -20.45 15.48
C THR A 761 47.98 -19.51 14.27
N VAL A 762 46.94 -19.73 13.47
CA VAL A 762 46.59 -18.85 12.35
C VAL A 762 45.98 -17.53 12.87
N LYS A 763 45.17 -17.61 13.92
CA LYS A 763 44.58 -16.42 14.56
C LYS A 763 45.67 -15.51 15.13
N GLU A 764 46.67 -16.06 15.82
CA GLU A 764 47.79 -15.29 16.38
C GLU A 764 48.64 -14.66 15.27
N TYR A 765 48.95 -15.39 14.23
CA TYR A 765 49.68 -14.88 13.05
C TYR A 765 48.95 -13.71 12.37
N LEU A 766 47.63 -13.81 12.18
CA LEU A 766 46.84 -12.75 11.58
C LEU A 766 46.84 -11.49 12.47
N VAL A 767 46.70 -11.62 13.78
CA VAL A 767 46.74 -10.48 14.70
C VAL A 767 48.12 -9.81 14.70
N GLU A 768 49.22 -10.58 14.76
CA GLU A 768 50.57 -10.01 14.79
C GLU A 768 50.95 -9.24 13.51
N ASN A 769 50.57 -9.79 12.36
CA ASN A 769 50.90 -9.16 11.08
C ASN A 769 49.91 -8.03 10.65
N SER A 770 48.73 -7.92 11.29
CA SER A 770 47.73 -6.92 10.95
C SER A 770 47.53 -5.86 12.02
N PHE A 771 48.33 -5.93 13.13
CA PHE A 771 48.22 -4.93 14.18
C PHE A 771 48.90 -3.63 13.76
N ASP A 772 48.09 -2.62 13.46
CA ASP A 772 48.54 -1.25 13.27
C ASP A 772 47.68 -0.29 14.10
N SER A 773 48.32 0.37 15.03
CA SER A 773 47.67 1.30 15.95
C SER A 773 47.02 2.51 15.24
N LYS A 774 47.44 2.83 14.02
CA LYS A 774 46.90 3.94 13.24
C LYS A 774 45.62 3.58 12.47
N TYR A 775 45.50 2.33 12.02
CA TYR A 775 44.42 1.90 11.13
C TYR A 775 43.40 0.97 11.78
N GLY A 776 43.54 0.65 13.05
CA GLY A 776 42.64 -0.18 13.84
C GLY A 776 42.38 -1.58 13.25
N ALA A 777 41.12 -1.98 13.16
CA ALA A 777 40.72 -3.30 12.66
C ALA A 777 40.62 -3.43 11.13
N ARG A 778 40.77 -2.35 10.34
CA ARG A 778 40.69 -2.43 8.87
C ARG A 778 41.74 -3.32 8.22
N PRO A 779 43.04 -3.28 8.63
CA PRO A 779 44.06 -4.22 8.11
C PRO A 779 43.73 -5.69 8.39
N LEU A 780 43.09 -5.99 9.52
CA LEU A 780 42.71 -7.34 9.91
C LEU A 780 41.69 -7.95 8.93
N LYS A 781 40.70 -7.17 8.53
CA LYS A 781 39.70 -7.62 7.54
C LYS A 781 40.32 -7.91 6.17
N ARG A 782 41.27 -7.07 5.74
CA ARG A 782 42.02 -7.30 4.50
C ARG A 782 42.93 -8.55 4.60
N ALA A 783 43.51 -8.77 5.76
CA ALA A 783 44.35 -9.95 5.98
C ALA A 783 43.52 -11.25 5.97
N ILE A 784 42.33 -11.26 6.53
CA ILE A 784 41.37 -12.39 6.39
C ILE A 784 41.08 -12.66 4.93
N GLN A 785 40.75 -11.64 4.18
CA GLN A 785 40.44 -11.75 2.75
C GLN A 785 41.62 -12.34 1.98
N SER A 786 42.78 -11.69 2.03
CA SER A 786 43.97 -12.10 1.25
C SER A 786 44.63 -13.39 1.70
N LYS A 787 44.51 -13.77 2.98
CA LYS A 787 45.21 -14.92 3.56
C LYS A 787 44.30 -16.14 3.83
N ILE A 788 42.99 -15.95 3.90
CA ILE A 788 42.01 -17.03 4.12
C ILE A 788 41.03 -17.14 2.97
N GLU A 789 40.29 -16.06 2.64
CA GLU A 789 39.20 -16.13 1.64
C GLU A 789 39.74 -16.43 0.24
N ASP A 790 40.75 -15.67 -0.25
CA ASP A 790 41.33 -15.87 -1.57
C ASP A 790 41.96 -17.27 -1.75
N PRO A 791 42.85 -17.77 -0.84
CA PRO A 791 43.43 -19.12 -0.97
C PRO A 791 42.40 -20.25 -0.78
N LEU A 792 41.34 -20.03 0.03
CA LEU A 792 40.25 -21.00 0.17
C LEU A 792 39.44 -21.08 -1.14
N ALA A 793 39.17 -19.95 -1.78
CA ALA A 793 38.49 -19.90 -3.09
C ALA A 793 39.30 -20.61 -4.17
N GLU A 794 40.63 -20.43 -4.21
CA GLU A 794 41.55 -21.19 -5.11
C GLU A 794 41.51 -22.70 -4.84
N ALA A 795 41.56 -23.14 -3.58
CA ALA A 795 41.45 -24.54 -3.23
C ALA A 795 40.10 -25.18 -3.63
N ILE A 796 39.01 -24.41 -3.56
CA ILE A 796 37.68 -24.86 -4.05
C ILE A 796 37.66 -24.96 -5.57
N LEU A 797 38.19 -23.96 -6.29
CA LEU A 797 38.26 -23.95 -7.74
C LEU A 797 39.14 -25.08 -8.32
N ASN A 798 40.25 -25.38 -7.61
CA ASN A 798 41.17 -26.49 -7.97
C ASN A 798 40.57 -27.86 -7.61
N GLY A 799 39.44 -27.95 -6.96
CA GLY A 799 38.80 -29.21 -6.58
C GLY A 799 39.43 -29.91 -5.37
N GLU A 800 40.34 -29.24 -4.65
CA GLU A 800 40.94 -29.75 -3.43
C GLU A 800 39.98 -29.80 -2.24
N VAL A 801 38.99 -28.87 -2.24
CA VAL A 801 37.87 -28.75 -1.26
C VAL A 801 36.55 -28.89 -1.99
N LYS A 802 35.67 -29.78 -1.51
CA LYS A 802 34.34 -30.05 -2.08
C LYS A 802 33.24 -29.69 -1.12
N LYS A 803 32.01 -29.58 -1.65
CA LYS A 803 30.79 -29.42 -0.82
C LYS A 803 30.66 -30.57 0.18
N GLY A 804 30.41 -30.25 1.46
CA GLY A 804 30.27 -31.21 2.54
C GLY A 804 31.58 -31.50 3.31
N ASP A 805 32.71 -30.96 2.85
CA ASP A 805 34.00 -31.19 3.51
C ASP A 805 34.19 -30.32 4.78
N THR A 806 34.85 -30.88 5.78
CA THR A 806 35.35 -30.12 6.95
C THR A 806 36.83 -29.75 6.71
N VAL A 807 37.09 -28.45 6.59
CA VAL A 807 38.42 -27.90 6.25
C VAL A 807 39.08 -27.22 7.45
N ALA A 808 40.30 -27.61 7.78
CA ALA A 808 41.11 -26.95 8.80
C ALA A 808 42.17 -26.04 8.16
N ALA A 809 42.11 -24.75 8.48
CA ALA A 809 43.17 -23.80 8.18
C ALA A 809 44.27 -23.90 9.24
N GLY A 810 45.47 -24.31 8.81
CA GLY A 810 46.65 -24.44 9.64
C GLY A 810 47.85 -23.65 9.10
N MET A 811 48.94 -23.58 9.82
CA MET A 811 50.15 -22.87 9.43
C MET A 811 51.25 -23.81 9.05
N ASN A 812 51.86 -23.58 7.87
CA ASN A 812 53.07 -24.28 7.47
C ASN A 812 54.12 -23.28 6.92
N LYS A 813 55.32 -23.19 7.52
CA LYS A 813 56.42 -22.30 7.09
C LYS A 813 55.99 -20.83 6.82
N LYS A 814 55.12 -20.26 7.68
CA LYS A 814 54.55 -18.90 7.55
C LYS A 814 53.47 -18.72 6.45
N GLU A 815 53.05 -19.81 5.81
CA GLU A 815 51.90 -19.79 4.88
C GLU A 815 50.72 -20.54 5.48
N ILE A 816 49.50 -20.05 5.19
CA ILE A 816 48.27 -20.69 5.64
C ILE A 816 47.93 -21.79 4.64
N THR A 817 47.75 -23.02 5.13
CA THR A 817 47.44 -24.19 4.33
C THR A 817 46.09 -24.78 4.79
N PHE A 818 45.33 -25.27 3.84
CA PHE A 818 44.03 -25.91 4.07
C PHE A 818 44.18 -27.42 4.04
N LYS A 819 43.65 -28.12 5.05
CA LYS A 819 43.59 -29.56 5.09
C LYS A 819 42.17 -30.03 5.28
N VAL A 820 41.70 -30.93 4.42
CA VAL A 820 40.43 -31.60 4.59
C VAL A 820 40.56 -32.63 5.72
N LEU A 821 39.75 -32.53 6.76
CA LEU A 821 39.77 -33.42 7.94
C LEU A 821 38.78 -34.59 7.76
N GLU A 822 37.63 -34.34 7.19
CA GLU A 822 36.63 -35.36 6.89
C GLU A 822 36.06 -35.09 5.49
N LYS A 823 35.96 -36.15 4.68
CA LYS A 823 35.24 -36.15 3.40
C LYS A 823 33.85 -36.76 3.65
N LYS A 824 32.83 -36.04 3.37
CA LYS A 824 31.45 -36.58 3.32
C LYS A 824 31.18 -37.17 1.98
#